data_2a56c1f463959f57defef810e8ca9bd3
#
_entry.id   2a56c1f463959f57defef810e8ca9bd3
#
_cell.length_a   1.000
_cell.length_b   1.000
_cell.length_c   1.000
_cell.angle_alpha   90.00
_cell.angle_beta   90.00
_cell.angle_gamma   90.00
#
_symmetry.space_group_name_H-M   'P 1'
#
loop_
_entity.id
_entity.type
_entity.pdbx_description
1 polymer ?
#
loop_
_entity_poly.entity_id
_entity_poly.type
_entity_poly.pdbx_seq_one_letter_code
_entity_poly.pdbx_strand_id
1 'polypeptide(L)'
;MTLDFLSYLLLAASTLCTIGFTQSLSKEDDVVPRIVFDYNNTDRPVKHFHRDGVRNYTKLLLSPEHGLLYVGAKDAIFSLDIFNIAPNEFKNEVIWEVPEQKRNECHFKGKSLSSDCFNYIKILLPVNSTHVYVCGTYAFSPTCAYIHIANFSLEKSRFGNLLTEDGKGRCPFDPTYKSTAIMVDGALYAGTVSNFQGNEPIISRSLGNKPPLKTENSLNWLQDPSFVGSEFIQEGVSAKNSDSDDGKVYFFFSETGKEFDFFENTIVSRIAQICTGDVGGERVLQKRWTTFLKAQLSCSLPDDGFPFNVIQDMFVLSTRKEDWKNITFYGVFTSQWYKGGAASSAVCAYSMEDMKKAFNGRYIEVNRETQQWYPYNHVVPEPRPGACITNTARAMNINSSFQMPDKVLNFAKDHFLMEEIVRSQPLLMKKHMKYIQITVDRVQTISGYYDVLFLGTENGILHKAINVNHKVHIIEEITVFAEPQPVQNLILDSKQGMLYASSYSGVVQLPVSKCNIYLSCGECVLARDPYCAWDGNMCRDTRGLQLELHWKQDIERGRPEQQCQQHDSSSLGPRALQPSRTTSCETVTVRPNSFRVLSCKVQSNLATRTWTHNGAAVDDSFMVLPNGGIIATAEPLGVYECWAIEEDFWLLVANYCIRLDGSPEATTLHASRKSIQGLNDGLGPQEKGIIINPLSSESRFPQLTSGKTYWTEFVAVSVVFGLTLAVSSLVFLYRNRDKMKSLIKDGECSNIQQKKQRKIEIPHESLPLNGNPVQVVASEHHKGYQSLNDNHICSTPVLENAVSDKDSGYPESPNNQMNQKNLYVEISAHCPQPRVRIGSEIKDSVV
;
A
#
# COMPACT_ATOMS: atom_id res chain seq x y z
N MET A 1 -6.68 13.71 -61.90
CA MET A 1 -5.97 12.40 -61.75
C MET A 1 -4.82 12.44 -60.75
N THR A 2 -4.11 13.51 -60.53
CA THR A 2 -3.02 13.58 -59.58
C THR A 2 -3.46 14.04 -58.18
N LEU A 3 -4.56 14.77 -58.03
CA LEU A 3 -5.12 15.16 -56.72
C LEU A 3 -5.91 14.02 -56.05
N ASP A 4 -6.57 13.20 -56.82
CA ASP A 4 -7.37 12.07 -56.27
C ASP A 4 -6.45 10.98 -55.71
N PHE A 5 -5.28 10.76 -56.32
CA PHE A 5 -4.29 9.75 -55.87
C PHE A 5 -3.63 10.17 -54.53
N LEU A 6 -3.38 11.45 -54.31
CA LEU A 6 -2.85 11.96 -53.03
C LEU A 6 -3.90 11.85 -51.91
N SER A 7 -5.17 12.07 -52.20
CA SER A 7 -6.28 11.93 -51.25
C SER A 7 -6.45 10.47 -50.80
N TYR A 8 -6.36 9.52 -51.74
CA TYR A 8 -6.39 8.07 -51.40
C TYR A 8 -5.16 7.63 -50.64
N LEU A 9 -3.96 8.14 -50.89
CA LEU A 9 -2.74 7.83 -50.14
C LEU A 9 -2.79 8.41 -48.73
N LEU A 10 -3.36 9.59 -48.53
CA LEU A 10 -3.54 10.19 -47.20
C LEU A 10 -4.62 9.47 -46.37
N LEU A 11 -5.71 9.00 -47.00
CA LEU A 11 -6.72 8.15 -46.34
C LEU A 11 -6.16 6.77 -46.03
N ALA A 12 -5.39 6.15 -46.88
CA ALA A 12 -4.75 4.86 -46.62
C ALA A 12 -3.66 4.99 -45.55
N ALA A 13 -2.89 6.06 -45.51
CA ALA A 13 -1.92 6.34 -44.45
C ALA A 13 -2.60 6.63 -43.09
N SER A 14 -3.73 7.32 -43.04
CA SER A 14 -4.48 7.55 -41.82
C SER A 14 -5.16 6.29 -41.31
N THR A 15 -5.67 5.42 -42.19
CA THR A 15 -6.23 4.12 -41.78
C THR A 15 -5.14 3.12 -41.35
N LEU A 16 -3.98 3.11 -41.99
CA LEU A 16 -2.82 2.32 -41.54
C LEU A 16 -2.25 2.84 -40.21
N CYS A 17 -2.25 4.14 -39.97
CA CYS A 17 -1.82 4.75 -38.70
C CYS A 17 -2.81 4.44 -37.57
N THR A 18 -4.13 4.46 -37.87
CA THR A 18 -5.15 4.07 -36.86
C THR A 18 -5.15 2.57 -36.58
N ILE A 19 -4.88 1.72 -37.57
CA ILE A 19 -4.76 0.25 -37.38
C ILE A 19 -3.44 -0.10 -36.68
N GLY A 20 -2.34 0.61 -36.94
CA GLY A 20 -1.04 0.42 -36.26
C GLY A 20 -1.05 0.90 -34.81
N PHE A 21 -1.87 1.92 -34.45
CA PHE A 21 -1.99 2.39 -33.08
C PHE A 21 -2.96 1.58 -32.21
N THR A 22 -3.84 0.76 -32.85
CA THR A 22 -4.76 -0.10 -32.10
C THR A 22 -4.21 -1.49 -31.81
N GLN A 23 -3.03 -1.86 -32.32
CA GLN A 23 -2.42 -3.18 -32.11
C GLN A 23 -1.29 -3.23 -31.08
N SER A 24 -0.98 -2.14 -30.38
CA SER A 24 0.10 -2.10 -29.40
C SER A 24 -0.34 -1.73 -27.98
N LEU A 25 -1.63 -1.67 -27.68
CA LEU A 25 -2.07 -1.81 -26.29
C LEU A 25 -2.31 -3.30 -26.06
N SER A 26 -1.29 -4.01 -25.58
CA SER A 26 -1.50 -5.27 -24.89
C SER A 26 -2.53 -4.99 -23.80
N LYS A 27 -3.74 -5.51 -23.97
CA LYS A 27 -4.71 -5.67 -22.90
C LYS A 27 -4.05 -6.55 -21.85
N GLU A 28 -3.29 -5.96 -20.96
CA GLU A 28 -2.98 -6.57 -19.70
C GLU A 28 -4.29 -6.57 -18.91
N ASP A 29 -5.03 -7.68 -19.03
CA ASP A 29 -6.30 -7.84 -18.34
C ASP A 29 -6.02 -7.70 -16.84
N ASP A 30 -6.78 -6.84 -16.19
CA ASP A 30 -6.69 -6.63 -14.75
C ASP A 30 -6.97 -7.97 -14.05
N VAL A 31 -6.04 -8.45 -13.21
CA VAL A 31 -6.15 -9.76 -12.56
C VAL A 31 -7.42 -9.80 -11.70
N VAL A 32 -8.32 -10.71 -12.02
CA VAL A 32 -9.61 -10.88 -11.34
C VAL A 32 -9.42 -11.83 -10.14
N PRO A 33 -9.94 -11.51 -8.94
CA PRO A 33 -9.95 -12.44 -7.82
C PRO A 33 -10.85 -13.64 -8.13
N ARG A 34 -10.39 -14.86 -7.79
CA ARG A 34 -11.15 -16.09 -8.04
C ARG A 34 -12.46 -16.10 -7.26
N ILE A 35 -12.42 -15.77 -5.97
CA ILE A 35 -13.62 -15.70 -5.10
C ILE A 35 -13.68 -14.33 -4.44
N VAL A 36 -14.88 -13.75 -4.35
CA VAL A 36 -15.16 -12.49 -3.66
C VAL A 36 -16.11 -12.76 -2.50
N PHE A 37 -15.74 -12.30 -1.32
CA PHE A 37 -16.57 -12.36 -0.11
C PHE A 37 -16.97 -10.94 0.30
N ASP A 38 -18.27 -10.68 0.21
CA ASP A 38 -18.85 -9.43 0.70
C ASP A 38 -18.78 -9.34 2.23
N TYR A 39 -18.97 -8.15 2.76
CA TYR A 39 -19.02 -7.92 4.19
C TYR A 39 -20.07 -8.81 4.88
N ASN A 40 -19.69 -9.41 6.02
CA ASN A 40 -20.51 -10.38 6.79
C ASN A 40 -20.89 -11.66 6.03
N ASN A 41 -20.11 -12.07 5.06
CA ASN A 41 -20.33 -13.35 4.39
C ASN A 41 -20.21 -14.53 5.37
N THR A 42 -21.20 -15.44 5.37
CA THR A 42 -21.26 -16.59 6.29
C THR A 42 -20.19 -17.63 6.01
N ASP A 43 -19.75 -17.75 4.74
CA ASP A 43 -18.75 -18.73 4.33
C ASP A 43 -17.34 -18.28 4.70
N ARG A 44 -17.16 -16.98 4.93
CA ARG A 44 -15.87 -16.37 5.31
C ARG A 44 -16.05 -15.48 6.56
N PRO A 45 -16.28 -16.09 7.74
CA PRO A 45 -16.58 -15.34 8.96
C PRO A 45 -15.40 -14.47 9.40
N VAL A 46 -15.68 -13.20 9.69
CA VAL A 46 -14.73 -12.21 10.21
C VAL A 46 -15.21 -11.80 11.61
N LYS A 47 -14.31 -11.88 12.60
CA LYS A 47 -14.60 -11.37 13.95
C LYS A 47 -14.23 -9.90 14.01
N HIS A 48 -15.02 -9.11 14.71
CA HIS A 48 -14.84 -7.66 14.83
C HIS A 48 -14.67 -7.25 16.29
N PHE A 49 -13.75 -6.34 16.55
CA PHE A 49 -13.60 -5.63 17.81
C PHE A 49 -13.73 -4.13 17.58
N HIS A 50 -14.59 -3.49 18.33
CA HIS A 50 -14.71 -2.04 18.45
C HIS A 50 -15.13 -1.67 19.88
N ARG A 51 -14.84 -0.44 20.29
CA ARG A 51 -15.25 0.14 21.56
C ARG A 51 -16.03 1.42 21.29
N ASP A 52 -17.19 1.56 21.86
CA ASP A 52 -18.01 2.77 21.70
C ASP A 52 -17.24 4.02 22.14
N GLY A 53 -17.30 5.06 21.31
CA GLY A 53 -16.57 6.30 21.53
C GLY A 53 -15.09 6.29 21.13
N VAL A 54 -14.47 5.14 20.87
CA VAL A 54 -13.08 5.02 20.41
C VAL A 54 -13.04 4.83 18.91
N ARG A 55 -12.08 5.51 18.27
CA ARG A 55 -11.82 5.43 16.82
C ARG A 55 -10.32 5.41 16.55
N ASN A 56 -9.93 5.20 15.27
CA ASN A 56 -8.53 5.25 14.82
C ASN A 56 -7.65 4.19 15.52
N TYR A 57 -7.96 2.92 15.25
CA TYR A 57 -7.18 1.77 15.70
C TYR A 57 -5.96 1.61 14.77
N THR A 58 -4.88 2.35 15.07
CA THR A 58 -3.77 2.57 14.12
C THR A 58 -2.56 1.70 14.35
N LYS A 59 -2.42 1.09 15.52
CA LYS A 59 -1.27 0.25 15.84
C LYS A 59 -1.71 -1.09 16.43
N LEU A 60 -1.12 -2.15 15.89
CA LEU A 60 -1.25 -3.51 16.39
C LEU A 60 0.13 -4.01 16.82
N LEU A 61 0.18 -4.76 17.91
CA LEU A 61 1.35 -5.50 18.37
C LEU A 61 0.92 -6.90 18.78
N LEU A 62 1.37 -7.90 18.05
CA LEU A 62 1.13 -9.30 18.37
C LEU A 62 2.15 -9.80 19.40
N SER A 63 1.68 -10.43 20.46
CA SER A 63 2.48 -11.07 21.52
C SER A 63 2.03 -12.51 21.70
N PRO A 64 2.49 -13.44 20.84
CA PRO A 64 2.07 -14.84 20.88
C PRO A 64 2.46 -15.55 22.19
N GLU A 65 3.56 -15.16 22.81
CA GLU A 65 4.03 -15.68 24.10
C GLU A 65 3.07 -15.41 25.26
N HIS A 66 2.33 -14.30 25.19
CA HIS A 66 1.30 -13.94 26.18
C HIS A 66 -0.12 -14.29 25.69
N GLY A 67 -0.29 -14.74 24.45
CA GLY A 67 -1.60 -14.99 23.86
C GLY A 67 -2.41 -13.71 23.64
N LEU A 68 -1.73 -12.56 23.44
CA LEU A 68 -2.35 -11.24 23.42
C LEU A 68 -2.06 -10.46 22.12
N LEU A 69 -3.07 -9.71 21.67
CA LEU A 69 -2.96 -8.69 20.67
C LEU A 69 -3.16 -7.33 21.36
N TYR A 70 -2.11 -6.51 21.37
CA TYR A 70 -2.22 -5.14 21.85
C TYR A 70 -2.64 -4.22 20.71
N VAL A 71 -3.57 -3.30 21.00
CA VAL A 71 -4.16 -2.39 20.02
C VAL A 71 -4.05 -0.96 20.50
N GLY A 72 -3.37 -0.12 19.74
CA GLY A 72 -3.29 1.33 19.98
C GLY A 72 -4.32 2.07 19.15
N ALA A 73 -5.15 2.87 19.82
CA ALA A 73 -6.20 3.69 19.23
C ALA A 73 -6.09 5.17 19.64
N LYS A 74 -7.07 5.99 19.27
CA LYS A 74 -7.18 7.37 19.77
C LYS A 74 -7.56 7.36 21.24
N ASP A 75 -6.71 7.93 22.08
CA ASP A 75 -6.84 8.07 23.55
C ASP A 75 -6.98 6.76 24.34
N ALA A 76 -6.72 5.60 23.69
CA ALA A 76 -6.90 4.28 24.31
C ALA A 76 -5.91 3.23 23.81
N ILE A 77 -5.59 2.25 24.67
CA ILE A 77 -4.84 1.06 24.33
C ILE A 77 -5.62 -0.15 24.87
N PHE A 78 -5.72 -1.21 24.08
CA PHE A 78 -6.45 -2.44 24.41
C PHE A 78 -5.52 -3.65 24.41
N SER A 79 -5.88 -4.65 25.21
CA SER A 79 -5.28 -5.98 25.22
C SER A 79 -6.37 -6.99 24.92
N LEU A 80 -6.29 -7.63 23.75
CA LEU A 80 -7.27 -8.60 23.25
C LEU A 80 -6.69 -10.00 23.23
N ASP A 81 -7.54 -11.01 23.36
CA ASP A 81 -7.15 -12.41 23.19
C ASP A 81 -6.92 -12.71 21.70
N ILE A 82 -5.76 -13.32 21.36
CA ILE A 82 -5.43 -13.66 19.96
C ILE A 82 -6.34 -14.73 19.36
N PHE A 83 -6.99 -15.56 20.17
CA PHE A 83 -7.90 -16.59 19.67
C PHE A 83 -9.31 -16.05 19.43
N ASN A 84 -9.69 -15.00 20.17
CA ASN A 84 -11.01 -14.41 20.05
C ASN A 84 -11.03 -12.92 20.45
N ILE A 85 -10.99 -12.04 19.43
CA ILE A 85 -11.04 -10.60 19.66
C ILE A 85 -12.45 -10.04 19.91
N ALA A 86 -13.50 -10.91 19.96
CA ALA A 86 -14.88 -10.46 20.10
C ALA A 86 -15.10 -9.64 21.41
N PRO A 87 -15.97 -8.60 21.38
CA PRO A 87 -16.08 -7.62 22.46
C PRO A 87 -16.54 -8.19 23.82
N ASN A 88 -17.21 -9.35 23.82
CA ASN A 88 -17.80 -9.94 25.04
C ASN A 88 -16.75 -10.51 26.01
N GLU A 89 -15.49 -10.68 25.59
CA GLU A 89 -14.40 -11.21 26.40
C GLU A 89 -13.31 -10.17 26.69
N PHE A 90 -13.61 -8.91 26.42
CA PHE A 90 -12.71 -7.79 26.64
C PHE A 90 -12.38 -7.62 28.13
N LYS A 91 -11.10 -7.79 28.48
CA LYS A 91 -10.64 -7.79 29.89
C LYS A 91 -9.85 -6.56 30.28
N ASN A 92 -9.10 -5.95 29.36
CA ASN A 92 -8.14 -4.92 29.73
C ASN A 92 -8.10 -3.74 28.75
N GLU A 93 -8.29 -2.53 29.26
CA GLU A 93 -8.10 -1.28 28.56
C GLU A 93 -7.28 -0.29 29.38
N VAL A 94 -6.54 0.54 28.72
CA VAL A 94 -5.85 1.71 29.29
C VAL A 94 -6.37 2.94 28.55
N ILE A 95 -7.11 3.79 29.24
CA ILE A 95 -7.49 5.12 28.73
C ILE A 95 -6.35 6.08 29.02
N TRP A 96 -5.81 6.69 27.95
CA TRP A 96 -4.71 7.62 28.04
C TRP A 96 -5.05 8.92 27.33
N GLU A 97 -5.98 9.64 27.91
CA GLU A 97 -6.47 10.92 27.41
C GLU A 97 -5.48 12.05 27.67
N VAL A 98 -5.61 13.09 26.87
CA VAL A 98 -4.84 14.32 27.02
C VAL A 98 -5.52 15.23 28.04
N PRO A 99 -4.80 15.76 29.04
CA PRO A 99 -5.36 16.75 29.97
C PRO A 99 -5.87 17.99 29.24
N GLU A 100 -6.95 18.58 29.76
CA GLU A 100 -7.62 19.74 29.16
C GLU A 100 -6.65 20.91 28.91
N GLN A 101 -5.74 21.16 29.82
CA GLN A 101 -4.71 22.20 29.66
C GLN A 101 -3.89 21.98 28.38
N LYS A 102 -3.45 20.74 28.12
CA LYS A 102 -2.68 20.38 26.92
C LYS A 102 -3.51 20.48 25.64
N ARG A 103 -4.80 20.14 25.71
CA ARG A 103 -5.73 20.31 24.58
C ARG A 103 -5.91 21.78 24.23
N ASN A 104 -6.03 22.65 25.26
CA ASN A 104 -6.12 24.09 25.07
C ASN A 104 -4.81 24.69 24.53
N GLU A 105 -3.63 24.24 24.98
CA GLU A 105 -2.33 24.59 24.39
C GLU A 105 -2.23 24.20 22.90
N CYS A 106 -2.74 23.02 22.55
CA CYS A 106 -2.79 22.53 21.17
C CYS A 106 -3.69 23.42 20.31
N HIS A 107 -4.87 23.77 20.81
CA HIS A 107 -5.81 24.64 20.12
C HIS A 107 -5.24 26.07 19.94
N PHE A 108 -4.59 26.60 20.95
CA PHE A 108 -3.91 27.91 20.87
C PHE A 108 -2.83 27.95 19.78
N LYS A 109 -2.20 26.82 19.48
CA LYS A 109 -1.26 26.65 18.36
C LYS A 109 -1.94 26.48 16.99
N GLY A 110 -3.26 26.71 16.89
CA GLY A 110 -4.02 26.67 15.63
C GLY A 110 -4.49 25.27 15.21
N LYS A 111 -4.48 24.28 16.10
CA LYS A 111 -4.94 22.92 15.82
C LYS A 111 -6.40 22.71 16.23
N SER A 112 -7.11 21.80 15.58
CA SER A 112 -8.52 21.51 15.82
C SER A 112 -8.74 20.71 17.11
N LEU A 113 -9.64 21.17 17.97
CA LEU A 113 -10.06 20.44 19.17
C LEU A 113 -10.86 19.17 18.84
N SER A 114 -11.52 19.11 17.69
CA SER A 114 -12.36 17.99 17.29
C SER A 114 -11.60 16.85 16.59
N SER A 115 -10.44 17.14 15.97
CA SER A 115 -9.68 16.16 15.22
C SER A 115 -8.24 15.98 15.68
N ASP A 116 -7.53 17.07 16.03
CA ASP A 116 -6.08 17.06 16.12
C ASP A 116 -5.56 16.91 17.55
N CYS A 117 -6.26 17.54 18.53
CA CYS A 117 -5.79 17.68 19.90
C CYS A 117 -6.13 16.47 20.78
N PHE A 118 -5.81 15.27 20.31
CA PHE A 118 -5.99 14.00 21.00
C PHE A 118 -4.66 13.24 21.10
N ASN A 119 -4.68 12.10 21.76
CA ASN A 119 -3.54 11.20 21.85
C ASN A 119 -3.69 10.05 20.85
N TYR A 120 -3.07 10.14 19.68
CA TYR A 120 -3.03 9.08 18.69
C TYR A 120 -1.82 8.19 18.97
N ILE A 121 -2.03 6.92 19.29
CA ILE A 121 -0.95 5.98 19.57
C ILE A 121 -0.18 5.68 18.28
N LYS A 122 1.12 5.95 18.27
CA LYS A 122 2.00 5.81 17.11
C LYS A 122 3.05 4.71 17.29
N ILE A 123 3.46 4.44 18.53
CA ILE A 123 4.42 3.40 18.86
C ILE A 123 3.80 2.47 19.89
N LEU A 124 3.96 1.18 19.66
CA LEU A 124 3.58 0.11 20.56
C LEU A 124 4.57 -1.02 20.33
N LEU A 125 5.55 -1.19 21.24
CA LEU A 125 6.68 -2.09 21.07
C LEU A 125 6.96 -2.90 22.36
N PRO A 126 7.32 -4.19 22.27
CA PRO A 126 7.74 -4.97 23.42
C PRO A 126 9.10 -4.45 23.91
N VAL A 127 9.26 -4.29 25.22
CA VAL A 127 10.55 -3.96 25.85
C VAL A 127 11.17 -5.23 26.45
N ASN A 128 10.35 -5.95 27.21
CA ASN A 128 10.72 -7.22 27.86
C ASN A 128 9.43 -8.01 28.15
N SER A 129 9.55 -9.13 28.87
CA SER A 129 8.41 -9.99 29.24
C SER A 129 7.38 -9.32 30.16
N THR A 130 7.66 -8.13 30.72
CA THR A 130 6.81 -7.47 31.72
C THR A 130 6.29 -6.10 31.26
N HIS A 131 6.90 -5.48 30.25
CA HIS A 131 6.56 -4.12 29.83
C HIS A 131 6.45 -3.96 28.30
N VAL A 132 5.47 -3.14 27.91
CA VAL A 132 5.30 -2.63 26.54
C VAL A 132 5.57 -1.13 26.56
N TYR A 133 6.38 -0.65 25.62
CA TYR A 133 6.63 0.78 25.38
C TYR A 133 5.59 1.36 24.46
N VAL A 134 5.01 2.47 24.87
CA VAL A 134 3.95 3.15 24.11
C VAL A 134 4.27 4.64 23.95
N CYS A 135 4.06 5.17 22.75
CA CYS A 135 4.13 6.62 22.51
C CYS A 135 2.94 7.07 21.66
N GLY A 136 2.47 8.29 21.96
CA GLY A 136 1.42 8.94 21.22
C GLY A 136 1.72 10.41 20.93
N THR A 137 0.89 11.02 20.09
CA THR A 137 1.02 12.42 19.68
C THR A 137 0.69 13.40 20.80
N TYR A 138 -0.12 12.98 21.76
CA TYR A 138 -0.50 13.67 22.99
C TYR A 138 -0.79 15.17 22.80
N ALA A 139 -1.72 15.47 21.88
CA ALA A 139 -2.10 16.82 21.47
C ALA A 139 -0.90 17.67 21.00
N PHE A 140 -0.15 17.19 19.99
CA PHE A 140 1.04 17.87 19.48
C PHE A 140 2.14 18.13 20.54
N SER A 141 2.19 17.25 21.54
CA SER A 141 3.22 17.20 22.58
C SER A 141 3.65 15.76 22.81
N PRO A 142 4.33 15.13 21.82
CA PRO A 142 4.60 13.69 21.82
C PRO A 142 5.10 13.21 23.17
N THR A 143 4.45 12.19 23.70
CA THR A 143 4.72 11.67 25.04
C THR A 143 4.78 10.15 24.99
N CYS A 144 5.73 9.57 25.72
CA CYS A 144 5.92 8.12 25.83
C CYS A 144 5.74 7.63 27.27
N ALA A 145 5.40 6.37 27.44
CA ALA A 145 5.21 5.72 28.73
C ALA A 145 5.44 4.21 28.62
N TYR A 146 5.43 3.51 29.77
CA TYR A 146 5.47 2.07 29.83
C TYR A 146 4.14 1.52 30.33
N ILE A 147 3.69 0.40 29.74
CA ILE A 147 2.54 -0.37 30.18
C ILE A 147 3.06 -1.63 30.83
N HIS A 148 2.68 -1.88 32.06
CA HIS A 148 2.97 -3.14 32.77
C HIS A 148 1.98 -4.21 32.28
N ILE A 149 2.48 -5.34 31.75
CA ILE A 149 1.67 -6.37 31.07
C ILE A 149 0.70 -7.06 32.05
N ALA A 150 1.17 -7.42 33.26
CA ALA A 150 0.40 -8.25 34.18
C ALA A 150 -0.90 -7.59 34.69
N ASN A 151 -0.87 -6.28 34.94
CA ASN A 151 -2.05 -5.52 35.40
C ASN A 151 -2.61 -4.57 34.33
N PHE A 152 -2.02 -4.57 33.15
CA PHE A 152 -2.34 -3.74 31.99
C PHE A 152 -2.61 -2.27 32.37
N SER A 153 -1.64 -1.63 32.96
CA SER A 153 -1.72 -0.24 33.40
C SER A 153 -0.46 0.54 33.08
N LEU A 154 -0.61 1.84 32.86
CA LEU A 154 0.53 2.76 32.70
C LEU A 154 1.33 2.84 34.02
N GLU A 155 2.64 2.86 33.89
CA GLU A 155 3.55 2.94 35.03
C GLU A 155 3.40 4.26 35.77
N LYS A 156 3.38 4.16 37.13
CA LYS A 156 3.21 5.32 38.01
C LYS A 156 4.37 5.45 38.99
N SER A 157 4.69 6.68 39.36
CA SER A 157 5.65 6.97 40.40
C SER A 157 5.11 6.51 41.78
N ARG A 158 5.99 6.45 42.77
CA ARG A 158 5.62 6.17 44.19
C ARG A 158 4.55 7.13 44.74
N PHE A 159 4.38 8.29 44.11
CA PHE A 159 3.38 9.32 44.50
C PHE A 159 2.08 9.21 43.68
N GLY A 160 1.92 8.16 42.84
CA GLY A 160 0.73 7.94 42.01
C GLY A 160 0.71 8.71 40.68
N ASN A 161 1.68 9.59 40.42
CA ASN A 161 1.78 10.33 39.17
C ASN A 161 2.26 9.41 38.05
N LEU A 162 1.67 9.58 36.86
CA LEU A 162 2.06 8.86 35.65
C LEU A 162 3.52 9.13 35.30
N LEU A 163 4.30 8.07 35.10
CA LEU A 163 5.69 8.18 34.63
C LEU A 163 5.67 8.30 33.10
N THR A 164 6.00 9.48 32.60
CA THR A 164 6.06 9.76 31.18
C THR A 164 7.43 10.28 30.78
N GLU A 165 7.80 10.03 29.53
CA GLU A 165 9.01 10.51 28.87
C GLU A 165 8.67 11.42 27.71
N ASP A 166 9.59 12.36 27.39
CA ASP A 166 9.48 13.18 26.18
C ASP A 166 9.55 12.30 24.92
N GLY A 167 8.51 12.40 24.10
CA GLY A 167 8.39 11.67 22.82
C GLY A 167 9.05 12.37 21.64
N LYS A 168 9.62 13.56 21.83
CA LYS A 168 10.30 14.31 20.76
C LYS A 168 11.41 13.50 20.12
N GLY A 169 11.34 13.36 18.78
CA GLY A 169 12.29 12.55 18.01
C GLY A 169 12.10 11.04 18.12
N ARG A 170 11.05 10.59 18.83
CA ARG A 170 10.61 9.20 18.90
C ARG A 170 9.28 9.01 18.17
N CYS A 171 8.36 9.95 18.38
CA CYS A 171 7.00 9.94 17.88
C CYS A 171 6.70 11.29 17.21
N PRO A 172 5.89 11.35 16.14
CA PRO A 172 5.55 12.62 15.48
C PRO A 172 4.63 13.47 16.34
N PHE A 173 4.66 14.76 16.10
CA PHE A 173 3.73 15.73 16.68
C PHE A 173 2.35 15.62 16.07
N ASP A 174 2.29 15.57 14.74
CA ASP A 174 1.06 15.51 13.95
C ASP A 174 0.63 14.04 13.74
N PRO A 175 -0.64 13.69 14.01
CA PRO A 175 -1.14 12.34 13.82
C PRO A 175 -1.13 11.88 12.35
N THR A 176 -1.09 12.79 11.38
CA THR A 176 -1.09 12.46 9.96
C THR A 176 0.27 11.99 9.44
N TYR A 177 1.36 12.34 10.14
CA TYR A 177 2.69 11.95 9.72
C TYR A 177 2.94 10.45 9.93
N LYS A 178 3.42 9.81 8.86
CA LYS A 178 3.90 8.43 8.93
C LYS A 178 5.23 8.39 9.67
N SER A 179 5.36 7.42 10.56
CA SER A 179 6.57 7.19 11.35
C SER A 179 6.74 5.70 11.61
N THR A 180 7.99 5.28 11.81
CA THR A 180 8.33 3.92 12.16
C THR A 180 9.25 3.89 13.38
N ALA A 181 9.20 2.80 14.15
CA ALA A 181 10.11 2.57 15.26
C ALA A 181 10.30 1.07 15.52
N ILE A 182 11.50 0.71 15.96
CA ILE A 182 11.85 -0.67 16.35
C ILE A 182 12.72 -0.63 17.62
N MET A 183 12.53 -1.63 18.49
CA MET A 183 13.34 -1.83 19.69
C MET A 183 14.40 -2.92 19.41
N VAL A 184 15.67 -2.59 19.58
CA VAL A 184 16.80 -3.52 19.40
C VAL A 184 17.71 -3.41 20.61
N ASP A 185 17.91 -4.51 21.32
CA ASP A 185 18.76 -4.57 22.53
C ASP A 185 18.47 -3.47 23.56
N GLY A 186 17.18 -3.17 23.76
CA GLY A 186 16.72 -2.12 24.69
C GLY A 186 16.91 -0.68 24.20
N ALA A 187 17.46 -0.47 23.00
CA ALA A 187 17.55 0.84 22.36
C ALA A 187 16.42 1.01 21.34
N LEU A 188 15.79 2.19 21.36
CA LEU A 188 14.73 2.57 20.40
C LEU A 188 15.35 3.25 19.18
N TYR A 189 15.06 2.71 18.02
CA TYR A 189 15.40 3.30 16.72
C TYR A 189 14.11 3.81 16.08
N ALA A 190 14.05 5.11 15.73
CA ALA A 190 12.84 5.73 15.21
C ALA A 190 13.12 6.61 13.99
N GLY A 191 12.27 6.48 12.97
CA GLY A 191 12.18 7.38 11.83
C GLY A 191 10.93 8.26 11.95
N THR A 192 11.12 9.56 12.13
CA THR A 192 10.03 10.52 12.41
C THR A 192 10.45 11.96 12.15
N VAL A 193 9.62 12.92 12.57
CA VAL A 193 9.95 14.37 12.61
C VAL A 193 10.16 14.81 14.04
N SER A 194 11.14 15.69 14.27
CA SER A 194 11.56 16.09 15.63
C SER A 194 10.97 17.42 16.10
N ASN A 195 10.22 18.14 15.26
CA ASN A 195 9.64 19.43 15.60
C ASN A 195 8.14 19.52 15.25
N PHE A 196 7.49 20.53 15.81
CA PHE A 196 6.06 20.79 15.61
C PHE A 196 5.70 21.11 14.15
N GLN A 197 6.58 21.76 13.41
CA GLN A 197 6.35 22.18 12.03
C GLN A 197 6.49 21.01 11.02
N GLY A 198 7.09 19.88 11.43
CA GLY A 198 7.27 18.71 10.59
C GLY A 198 8.43 18.82 9.58
N ASN A 199 9.23 19.90 9.64
CA ASN A 199 10.31 20.16 8.70
C ASN A 199 11.70 19.73 9.20
N GLU A 200 11.78 19.03 10.33
CA GLU A 200 13.03 18.43 10.85
C GLU A 200 12.90 16.90 10.91
N PRO A 201 12.99 16.20 9.74
CA PRO A 201 12.95 14.75 9.73
C PRO A 201 14.23 14.17 10.32
N ILE A 202 14.10 13.07 11.06
CA ILE A 202 15.23 12.37 11.66
C ILE A 202 15.06 10.86 11.66
N ILE A 203 16.19 10.17 11.58
CA ILE A 203 16.37 8.79 12.05
C ILE A 203 17.21 8.88 13.31
N SER A 204 16.68 8.41 14.43
CA SER A 204 17.31 8.56 15.75
C SER A 204 17.44 7.24 16.49
N ARG A 205 18.42 7.15 17.39
CA ARG A 205 18.51 6.17 18.47
C ARG A 205 18.34 6.87 19.81
N SER A 206 17.49 6.31 20.65
CA SER A 206 17.26 6.73 22.02
C SER A 206 17.05 5.51 22.92
N LEU A 207 16.96 5.70 24.22
CA LEU A 207 16.91 4.63 25.21
C LEU A 207 18.13 3.70 25.19
N GLY A 208 18.17 2.74 26.13
CA GLY A 208 19.26 1.79 26.26
C GLY A 208 20.56 2.41 26.75
N ASN A 209 21.64 1.63 26.70
CA ASN A 209 22.95 2.00 27.24
C ASN A 209 23.87 2.69 26.23
N LYS A 210 23.50 2.71 24.95
CA LYS A 210 24.31 3.31 23.88
C LYS A 210 24.04 4.82 23.78
N PRO A 211 25.02 5.64 23.35
CA PRO A 211 24.80 7.09 23.19
C PRO A 211 23.64 7.39 22.23
N PRO A 212 22.80 8.41 22.52
CA PRO A 212 21.78 8.83 21.60
C PRO A 212 22.40 9.42 20.32
N LEU A 213 21.90 8.98 19.16
CA LEU A 213 22.33 9.43 17.85
C LEU A 213 21.14 9.90 17.01
N LYS A 214 21.41 10.76 16.03
CA LYS A 214 20.42 11.19 15.04
C LYS A 214 21.08 11.49 13.70
N THR A 215 20.28 11.58 12.64
CA THR A 215 20.75 12.04 11.33
C THR A 215 21.27 13.48 11.39
N GLU A 216 22.16 13.85 10.46
CA GLU A 216 22.63 15.23 10.30
C GLU A 216 21.47 16.12 9.83
N ASN A 217 21.43 17.37 10.29
CA ASN A 217 20.38 18.33 9.93
C ASN A 217 20.55 18.89 8.49
N SER A 218 21.40 18.30 7.67
CA SER A 218 21.51 18.65 6.27
C SER A 218 20.22 18.29 5.55
N LEU A 219 19.65 19.20 4.79
CA LEU A 219 18.46 18.99 3.98
C LEU A 219 18.60 17.85 2.96
N ASN A 220 19.81 17.39 2.68
CA ASN A 220 20.08 16.34 1.72
C ASN A 220 20.00 14.92 2.31
N TRP A 221 20.16 14.74 3.63
CA TRP A 221 20.10 13.43 4.26
C TRP A 221 18.68 12.84 4.21
N LEU A 222 17.66 13.66 4.50
CA LEU A 222 16.24 13.31 4.46
C LEU A 222 15.45 14.49 3.89
N GLN A 223 14.56 14.24 2.93
CA GLN A 223 13.75 15.25 2.24
C GLN A 223 12.27 14.92 2.32
N ASP A 224 11.56 15.49 3.29
CA ASP A 224 10.14 15.26 3.54
C ASP A 224 9.76 13.76 3.56
N PRO A 225 10.45 12.93 4.37
CA PRO A 225 10.29 11.49 4.33
C PRO A 225 8.95 11.05 4.90
N SER A 226 8.32 10.09 4.23
CA SER A 226 7.17 9.33 4.71
C SER A 226 7.62 7.93 5.08
N PHE A 227 7.93 7.68 6.36
CA PHE A 227 8.43 6.40 6.84
C PHE A 227 7.32 5.34 6.87
N VAL A 228 7.58 4.16 6.28
CA VAL A 228 6.59 3.07 6.21
C VAL A 228 6.98 1.86 7.04
N GLY A 229 8.29 1.59 7.25
CA GLY A 229 8.75 0.44 8.00
C GLY A 229 10.19 0.57 8.48
N SER A 230 10.56 -0.27 9.43
CA SER A 230 11.95 -0.48 9.89
C SER A 230 12.15 -1.92 10.32
N GLU A 231 13.33 -2.48 10.03
CA GLU A 231 13.65 -3.87 10.32
C GLU A 231 15.09 -3.99 10.80
N PHE A 232 15.31 -4.89 11.78
CA PHE A 232 16.65 -5.21 12.28
C PHE A 232 17.11 -6.53 11.70
N ILE A 233 18.30 -6.52 11.08
CA ILE A 233 18.93 -7.70 10.51
C ILE A 233 20.31 -7.88 11.13
N GLN A 234 20.50 -9.02 11.79
CA GLN A 234 21.80 -9.45 12.30
C GLN A 234 22.55 -10.18 11.20
N GLU A 235 23.56 -9.56 10.64
CA GLU A 235 24.43 -10.18 9.64
C GLU A 235 25.55 -10.97 10.36
N GLY A 236 25.78 -12.22 9.98
CA GLY A 236 27.00 -12.94 10.34
C GLY A 236 27.00 -13.86 11.54
N VAL A 237 25.86 -14.21 12.16
CA VAL A 237 25.79 -15.11 13.33
C VAL A 237 26.33 -16.52 13.05
N SER A 238 26.40 -16.96 11.79
CA SER A 238 26.77 -18.35 11.42
C SER A 238 28.15 -18.51 10.80
N ALA A 239 28.87 -17.46 10.47
CA ALA A 239 30.14 -17.58 9.76
C ALA A 239 31.32 -17.17 10.66
N LYS A 240 32.22 -18.08 10.91
CA LYS A 240 33.56 -17.82 11.54
C LYS A 240 34.36 -16.74 10.79
N ASN A 241 33.88 -16.24 9.67
CA ASN A 241 34.46 -15.23 8.76
C ASN A 241 33.52 -14.05 8.49
N SER A 242 32.63 -13.68 9.41
CA SER A 242 31.82 -12.47 9.27
C SER A 242 32.71 -11.23 9.38
N ASP A 243 32.65 -10.36 8.38
CA ASP A 243 33.42 -9.10 8.34
C ASP A 243 32.99 -8.11 9.43
N SER A 244 31.81 -8.28 10.02
CA SER A 244 31.28 -7.39 11.07
C SER A 244 30.33 -8.16 11.99
N ASP A 245 30.49 -7.95 13.32
CA ASP A 245 29.58 -8.49 14.35
C ASP A 245 28.39 -7.57 14.58
N ASP A 246 28.35 -6.41 13.95
CA ASP A 246 27.29 -5.40 14.12
C ASP A 246 26.07 -5.76 13.30
N GLY A 247 24.89 -5.73 13.94
CA GLY A 247 23.61 -5.74 13.24
C GLY A 247 23.31 -4.39 12.58
N LYS A 248 22.40 -4.40 11.61
CA LYS A 248 21.94 -3.21 10.92
C LYS A 248 20.45 -3.00 11.12
N VAL A 249 20.05 -1.74 11.26
CA VAL A 249 18.64 -1.33 11.17
C VAL A 249 18.42 -0.68 9.82
N TYR A 250 17.43 -1.22 9.10
CA TYR A 250 17.00 -0.70 7.81
C TYR A 250 15.71 0.10 7.97
N PHE A 251 15.61 1.23 7.27
CA PHE A 251 14.43 2.10 7.25
C PHE A 251 13.91 2.21 5.82
N PHE A 252 12.59 2.10 5.66
CA PHE A 252 11.91 2.20 4.38
C PHE A 252 11.01 3.44 4.37
N PHE A 253 11.14 4.26 3.34
CA PHE A 253 10.39 5.52 3.23
C PHE A 253 10.30 6.01 1.79
N SER A 254 9.37 6.90 1.52
CA SER A 254 9.36 7.74 0.33
C SER A 254 9.84 9.13 0.70
N GLU A 255 10.58 9.79 -0.19
CA GLU A 255 11.04 11.17 0.00
C GLU A 255 11.06 11.93 -1.32
N THR A 256 11.21 13.25 -1.29
CA THR A 256 11.49 14.05 -2.50
C THR A 256 12.91 13.76 -2.99
N GLY A 257 13.04 13.29 -4.24
CA GLY A 257 14.32 12.96 -4.87
C GLY A 257 14.97 14.19 -5.48
N LYS A 258 15.87 14.84 -4.76
CA LYS A 258 16.59 16.04 -5.23
C LYS A 258 17.55 15.77 -6.39
N GLU A 259 17.97 14.53 -6.59
CA GLU A 259 18.80 14.12 -7.72
C GLU A 259 18.04 14.12 -9.07
N PHE A 260 16.72 14.32 -9.05
CA PHE A 260 15.85 14.39 -10.24
C PHE A 260 15.29 15.79 -10.46
N ASP A 261 16.14 16.82 -10.38
CA ASP A 261 15.77 18.25 -10.45
C ASP A 261 15.04 18.68 -11.74
N PHE A 262 15.00 17.82 -12.77
CA PHE A 262 14.27 18.10 -14.01
C PHE A 262 12.74 18.08 -13.88
N PHE A 263 12.23 17.45 -12.84
CA PHE A 263 10.79 17.35 -12.56
C PHE A 263 10.52 17.82 -11.13
N GLU A 264 9.85 18.94 -10.98
CA GLU A 264 9.46 19.47 -9.67
C GLU A 264 8.75 18.39 -8.84
N ASN A 265 9.25 18.14 -7.62
CA ASN A 265 8.66 17.24 -6.61
C ASN A 265 8.54 15.75 -7.03
N THR A 266 9.54 15.21 -7.72
CA THR A 266 9.63 13.76 -7.93
C THR A 266 9.79 13.04 -6.59
N ILE A 267 8.83 12.17 -6.26
CA ILE A 267 8.93 11.30 -5.08
C ILE A 267 9.73 10.05 -5.47
N VAL A 268 10.57 9.56 -4.56
CA VAL A 268 11.33 8.33 -4.71
C VAL A 268 11.20 7.45 -3.49
N SER A 269 11.21 6.15 -3.70
CA SER A 269 11.26 5.17 -2.61
C SER A 269 12.69 4.88 -2.22
N ARG A 270 12.96 4.82 -0.91
CA ARG A 270 14.29 4.65 -0.33
C ARG A 270 14.36 3.49 0.65
N ILE A 271 15.54 2.91 0.70
CA ILE A 271 16.02 2.13 1.83
C ILE A 271 17.23 2.84 2.42
N ALA A 272 17.26 3.03 3.75
CA ALA A 272 18.45 3.51 4.46
C ALA A 272 18.92 2.48 5.46
N GLN A 273 20.24 2.41 5.70
CA GLN A 273 20.84 1.54 6.71
C GLN A 273 21.63 2.36 7.73
N ILE A 274 21.66 1.86 8.96
CA ILE A 274 22.55 2.30 10.05
C ILE A 274 23.05 1.07 10.83
N CYS A 275 24.25 1.15 11.40
CA CYS A 275 24.82 0.08 12.20
C CYS A 275 24.48 0.25 13.68
N THR A 276 24.14 -0.83 14.37
CA THR A 276 23.77 -0.77 15.81
C THR A 276 24.97 -0.48 16.70
N GLY A 277 26.20 -0.77 16.26
CA GLY A 277 27.45 -0.47 16.97
C GLY A 277 27.94 0.98 16.83
N ASP A 278 27.29 1.80 15.99
CA ASP A 278 27.65 3.21 15.78
C ASP A 278 27.47 4.01 17.09
N VAL A 279 28.47 4.78 17.48
CA VAL A 279 28.44 5.67 18.64
C VAL A 279 28.67 7.15 18.29
N GLY A 280 28.65 7.45 16.99
CA GLY A 280 28.99 8.78 16.45
C GLY A 280 30.48 8.98 16.27
N GLY A 281 30.89 10.14 15.78
CA GLY A 281 32.27 10.50 15.60
C GLY A 281 32.80 11.40 16.75
N GLU A 282 34.09 11.46 16.89
CA GLU A 282 34.74 12.25 17.96
C GLU A 282 34.65 13.75 17.68
N ARG A 283 35.07 14.21 16.50
CA ARG A 283 35.09 15.63 16.08
C ARG A 283 34.07 15.91 14.99
N VAL A 284 34.03 15.07 13.97
CA VAL A 284 33.09 15.14 12.86
C VAL A 284 31.91 14.20 13.17
N LEU A 285 30.66 14.57 12.89
CA LEU A 285 29.45 13.80 13.16
C LEU A 285 29.27 13.47 14.66
N GLN A 286 29.60 14.39 15.56
CA GLN A 286 29.35 14.24 16.99
C GLN A 286 27.86 14.08 17.28
N LYS A 287 27.50 13.03 18.01
CA LYS A 287 26.08 12.66 18.27
C LYS A 287 25.26 12.50 16.98
N ARG A 288 25.91 12.16 15.89
CA ARG A 288 25.30 11.88 14.57
C ARG A 288 25.69 10.49 14.11
N TRP A 289 24.87 9.92 13.22
CA TRP A 289 25.23 8.68 12.56
C TRP A 289 26.47 8.83 11.70
N THR A 290 27.42 7.92 11.82
CA THR A 290 28.59 7.82 10.96
C THR A 290 28.39 6.76 9.87
N THR A 291 27.37 5.92 10.03
CA THR A 291 27.09 4.73 9.20
C THR A 291 25.82 4.88 8.35
N PHE A 292 25.20 6.07 8.33
CA PHE A 292 24.00 6.33 7.55
C PHE A 292 24.32 6.31 6.05
N LEU A 293 23.67 5.40 5.32
CA LEU A 293 23.65 5.35 3.86
C LEU A 293 22.20 5.12 3.40
N LYS A 294 21.84 5.66 2.22
CA LYS A 294 20.55 5.40 1.60
C LYS A 294 20.70 5.03 0.12
N ALA A 295 19.81 4.18 -0.38
CA ALA A 295 19.73 3.77 -1.78
C ALA A 295 18.29 3.88 -2.28
N GLN A 296 18.11 3.99 -3.60
CA GLN A 296 16.80 4.04 -4.22
C GLN A 296 16.26 2.62 -4.42
N LEU A 297 14.95 2.43 -4.12
CA LEU A 297 14.17 1.28 -4.51
C LEU A 297 13.36 1.63 -5.77
N SER A 298 13.39 0.76 -6.78
CA SER A 298 12.61 0.93 -8.01
C SER A 298 11.73 -0.29 -8.25
N CYS A 299 10.43 -0.05 -8.38
CA CYS A 299 9.41 -1.03 -8.77
C CYS A 299 8.86 -0.57 -10.11
N SER A 300 9.32 -1.17 -11.23
CA SER A 300 8.97 -0.72 -12.58
C SER A 300 9.08 -1.83 -13.61
N LEU A 301 8.24 -1.76 -14.64
CA LEU A 301 8.40 -2.56 -15.84
C LEU A 301 9.53 -1.99 -16.71
N PRO A 302 10.33 -2.83 -17.39
CA PRO A 302 11.45 -2.37 -18.21
C PRO A 302 11.03 -1.48 -19.37
N ASP A 303 9.89 -1.75 -19.98
CA ASP A 303 9.45 -1.15 -21.25
C ASP A 303 8.45 0.00 -21.10
N ASP A 304 7.73 0.11 -19.97
CA ASP A 304 6.66 1.08 -19.81
C ASP A 304 7.07 2.42 -19.18
N GLY A 305 8.30 2.55 -18.70
CA GLY A 305 8.84 3.80 -18.17
C GLY A 305 8.09 4.43 -16.97
N PHE A 306 7.02 3.80 -16.47
CA PHE A 306 6.25 4.29 -15.33
C PHE A 306 6.69 3.59 -14.05
N PRO A 307 7.53 4.23 -13.23
CA PRO A 307 7.88 3.67 -11.94
C PRO A 307 6.71 3.80 -10.97
N PHE A 308 6.42 2.72 -10.24
CA PHE A 308 5.67 2.82 -9.01
C PHE A 308 6.62 3.35 -7.93
N ASN A 309 6.64 4.67 -7.76
CA ASN A 309 7.72 5.39 -7.07
C ASN A 309 7.41 5.79 -5.62
N VAL A 310 6.20 5.50 -5.12
CA VAL A 310 5.77 5.80 -3.75
C VAL A 310 5.55 4.50 -2.98
N ILE A 311 6.48 4.17 -2.08
CA ILE A 311 6.30 3.00 -1.20
C ILE A 311 5.22 3.30 -0.15
N GLN A 312 4.28 2.38 0.01
CA GLN A 312 3.18 2.47 0.98
C GLN A 312 3.43 1.64 2.23
N ASP A 313 4.03 0.45 2.06
CA ASP A 313 4.36 -0.48 3.13
C ASP A 313 5.45 -1.46 2.69
N MET A 314 6.14 -2.08 3.66
CA MET A 314 7.20 -3.05 3.42
C MET A 314 7.13 -4.18 4.45
N PHE A 315 7.16 -5.41 3.98
CA PHE A 315 7.26 -6.61 4.80
C PHE A 315 8.59 -7.34 4.54
N VAL A 316 9.25 -7.78 5.61
CA VAL A 316 10.52 -8.50 5.52
C VAL A 316 10.30 -9.96 5.86
N LEU A 317 10.40 -10.83 4.86
CA LEU A 317 10.24 -12.27 5.01
C LEU A 317 11.59 -12.91 5.33
N SER A 318 11.72 -13.40 6.58
CA SER A 318 12.87 -14.17 7.07
C SER A 318 12.44 -15.57 7.44
N THR A 319 13.04 -16.57 6.84
CA THR A 319 12.72 -18.00 7.13
C THR A 319 13.39 -18.50 8.42
N ARG A 320 14.61 -18.01 8.71
CA ARG A 320 15.37 -18.32 9.93
C ARG A 320 16.25 -17.14 10.30
N LYS A 321 16.37 -16.81 11.57
CA LYS A 321 17.23 -15.71 12.06
C LYS A 321 18.70 -15.84 11.61
N GLU A 322 19.15 -17.04 11.32
CA GLU A 322 20.53 -17.35 10.92
C GLU A 322 20.75 -17.27 9.41
N ASP A 323 19.68 -17.24 8.62
CA ASP A 323 19.72 -17.27 7.16
C ASP A 323 19.41 -15.89 6.57
N TRP A 324 20.15 -14.89 7.04
CA TRP A 324 19.97 -13.50 6.61
C TRP A 324 20.17 -13.28 5.10
N LYS A 325 20.88 -14.18 4.38
CA LYS A 325 21.09 -14.10 2.92
C LYS A 325 19.83 -14.34 2.11
N ASN A 326 18.93 -15.17 2.63
CA ASN A 326 17.68 -15.55 1.96
C ASN A 326 16.48 -14.68 2.40
N ILE A 327 16.76 -13.52 3.01
CA ILE A 327 15.72 -12.54 3.32
C ILE A 327 15.19 -11.93 2.03
N THR A 328 13.85 -11.86 1.92
CA THR A 328 13.13 -11.20 0.83
C THR A 328 12.33 -10.03 1.38
N PHE A 329 12.45 -8.88 0.73
CA PHE A 329 11.73 -7.65 1.06
C PHE A 329 10.57 -7.48 0.10
N TYR A 330 9.33 -7.55 0.60
CA TYR A 330 8.12 -7.34 -0.20
C TYR A 330 7.58 -5.94 0.05
N GLY A 331 7.51 -5.14 -1.00
CA GLY A 331 7.00 -3.76 -0.91
C GLY A 331 5.75 -3.54 -1.73
N VAL A 332 4.87 -2.70 -1.21
CA VAL A 332 3.70 -2.19 -1.91
C VAL A 332 3.98 -0.77 -2.37
N PHE A 333 3.76 -0.50 -3.64
CA PHE A 333 4.07 0.77 -4.28
C PHE A 333 2.86 1.33 -5.03
N THR A 334 2.79 2.66 -5.11
CA THR A 334 1.84 3.39 -5.95
C THR A 334 2.57 4.38 -6.83
N SER A 335 1.94 4.81 -7.93
CA SER A 335 2.50 5.87 -8.78
C SER A 335 2.04 7.24 -8.32
N GLN A 336 2.97 8.21 -8.25
CA GLN A 336 2.63 9.62 -7.96
C GLN A 336 1.94 10.31 -9.14
N TRP A 337 2.08 9.80 -10.37
CA TRP A 337 1.69 10.50 -11.60
C TRP A 337 0.23 10.33 -11.99
N TYR A 338 -0.51 9.49 -11.30
CA TYR A 338 -1.93 9.27 -11.58
C TYR A 338 -2.79 10.43 -11.05
N LYS A 339 -2.89 11.49 -11.83
CA LYS A 339 -3.87 12.57 -11.61
C LYS A 339 -5.16 12.23 -12.37
N GLY A 340 -6.20 11.88 -11.63
CA GLY A 340 -7.57 11.92 -12.17
C GLY A 340 -8.23 10.61 -12.52
N GLY A 341 -8.20 9.60 -11.64
CA GLY A 341 -9.26 8.61 -11.66
C GLY A 341 -8.93 7.16 -11.35
N ALA A 342 -7.74 6.66 -11.61
CA ALA A 342 -7.48 5.25 -11.33
C ALA A 342 -6.17 5.07 -10.57
N ALA A 343 -6.27 4.96 -9.24
CA ALA A 343 -5.13 4.57 -8.43
C ALA A 343 -4.63 3.20 -8.92
N SER A 344 -3.35 3.12 -9.31
CA SER A 344 -2.70 1.86 -9.61
C SER A 344 -1.69 1.54 -8.53
N SER A 345 -1.57 0.27 -8.19
CA SER A 345 -0.57 -0.21 -7.26
C SER A 345 0.15 -1.45 -7.77
N ALA A 346 1.36 -1.64 -7.26
CA ALA A 346 2.20 -2.77 -7.59
C ALA A 346 2.82 -3.36 -6.32
N VAL A 347 3.12 -4.65 -6.37
CA VAL A 347 3.90 -5.36 -5.36
C VAL A 347 5.22 -5.76 -5.99
N CYS A 348 6.35 -5.37 -5.37
CA CYS A 348 7.69 -5.76 -5.80
C CYS A 348 8.41 -6.53 -4.68
N ALA A 349 9.33 -7.41 -5.07
CA ALA A 349 10.17 -8.14 -4.12
C ALA A 349 11.65 -7.89 -4.43
N TYR A 350 12.45 -7.71 -3.38
CA TYR A 350 13.88 -7.45 -3.47
C TYR A 350 14.65 -8.45 -2.64
N SER A 351 15.81 -8.90 -3.14
CA SER A 351 16.69 -9.79 -2.40
C SER A 351 17.64 -9.03 -1.47
N MET A 352 18.08 -9.68 -0.40
CA MET A 352 19.12 -9.12 0.46
C MET A 352 20.45 -8.93 -0.28
N GLU A 353 20.73 -9.73 -1.29
CA GLU A 353 21.93 -9.62 -2.12
C GLU A 353 21.93 -8.32 -2.92
N ASP A 354 20.81 -7.96 -3.56
CA ASP A 354 20.68 -6.70 -4.32
C ASP A 354 20.79 -5.48 -3.42
N MET A 355 20.20 -5.55 -2.20
CA MET A 355 20.36 -4.50 -1.20
C MET A 355 21.83 -4.31 -0.81
N LYS A 356 22.55 -5.40 -0.54
CA LYS A 356 24.00 -5.33 -0.20
C LYS A 356 24.85 -4.84 -1.36
N LYS A 357 24.54 -5.27 -2.57
CA LYS A 357 25.21 -4.78 -3.77
C LYS A 357 25.09 -3.26 -3.89
N ALA A 358 23.89 -2.71 -3.69
CA ALA A 358 23.66 -1.27 -3.74
C ALA A 358 24.47 -0.51 -2.68
N PHE A 359 24.46 -0.96 -1.42
CA PHE A 359 25.21 -0.31 -0.33
C PHE A 359 26.74 -0.46 -0.44
N ASN A 360 27.22 -1.46 -1.17
CA ASN A 360 28.64 -1.64 -1.47
C ASN A 360 29.09 -0.99 -2.79
N GLY A 361 28.14 -0.39 -3.54
CA GLY A 361 28.38 0.28 -4.80
C GLY A 361 29.09 1.63 -4.70
N ARG A 362 29.01 2.42 -5.75
CA ARG A 362 29.56 3.79 -5.80
C ARG A 362 28.64 4.77 -5.08
N TYR A 363 29.23 5.90 -4.67
CA TYR A 363 28.51 7.01 -4.04
C TYR A 363 28.07 8.02 -5.10
N ILE A 364 27.03 8.78 -4.78
CA ILE A 364 26.64 9.99 -5.51
C ILE A 364 27.10 11.19 -4.69
N GLU A 365 27.58 12.22 -5.37
CA GLU A 365 27.90 13.52 -4.79
C GLU A 365 27.08 14.64 -5.46
N VAL A 366 26.91 15.75 -4.73
CA VAL A 366 26.24 16.96 -5.23
C VAL A 366 27.26 18.05 -5.46
N ASN A 367 27.28 18.64 -6.66
CA ASN A 367 27.98 19.86 -6.91
C ASN A 367 27.27 21.00 -6.18
N ARG A 368 27.97 21.66 -5.25
CA ARG A 368 27.39 22.72 -4.41
C ARG A 368 27.06 24.00 -5.20
N GLU A 369 27.73 24.23 -6.31
CA GLU A 369 27.55 25.42 -7.17
C GLU A 369 26.40 25.24 -8.13
N THR A 370 26.34 24.07 -8.81
CA THR A 370 25.33 23.79 -9.84
C THR A 370 24.13 23.00 -9.29
N GLN A 371 24.18 22.51 -8.04
CA GLN A 371 23.17 21.64 -7.41
C GLN A 371 22.90 20.33 -8.18
N GLN A 372 23.80 19.96 -9.11
CA GLN A 372 23.69 18.74 -9.90
C GLN A 372 24.30 17.55 -9.15
N TRP A 373 23.67 16.40 -9.29
CA TRP A 373 24.08 15.14 -8.69
C TRP A 373 24.75 14.27 -9.73
N TYR A 374 25.92 13.67 -9.38
CA TYR A 374 26.67 12.81 -10.27
C TYR A 374 27.43 11.72 -9.50
N PRO A 375 27.78 10.59 -10.16
CA PRO A 375 28.56 9.53 -9.54
C PRO A 375 29.92 10.00 -9.10
N TYR A 376 30.32 9.65 -7.86
CA TYR A 376 31.67 9.91 -7.35
C TYR A 376 32.69 8.97 -7.99
N ASN A 377 33.59 9.51 -8.78
CA ASN A 377 34.57 8.73 -9.55
C ASN A 377 36.04 8.82 -9.02
N HIS A 378 36.21 9.45 -7.84
CA HIS A 378 37.52 9.58 -7.23
C HIS A 378 37.79 8.46 -6.21
N VAL A 379 39.00 8.45 -5.63
CA VAL A 379 39.41 7.45 -4.65
C VAL A 379 38.63 7.64 -3.36
N VAL A 380 37.88 6.61 -2.97
CA VAL A 380 37.12 6.56 -1.70
C VAL A 380 38.13 6.37 -0.55
N PRO A 381 38.01 7.12 0.56
CA PRO A 381 38.88 6.92 1.71
C PRO A 381 38.61 5.57 2.41
N GLU A 382 39.64 5.04 3.06
CA GLU A 382 39.55 3.82 3.86
C GLU A 382 39.69 4.13 5.37
N PRO A 383 38.98 3.34 6.24
CA PRO A 383 38.02 2.31 5.90
C PRO A 383 36.77 2.87 5.23
N ARG A 384 36.01 2.02 4.49
CA ARG A 384 34.87 2.43 3.68
C ARG A 384 33.88 3.31 4.48
N PRO A 385 33.57 4.54 4.00
CA PRO A 385 32.62 5.43 4.69
C PRO A 385 31.22 4.83 4.78
N GLY A 386 30.55 5.03 5.92
CA GLY A 386 29.19 4.52 6.13
C GLY A 386 29.10 3.01 6.37
N ALA A 387 30.21 2.29 6.38
CA ALA A 387 30.23 0.88 6.75
C ALA A 387 30.24 0.71 8.28
N CYS A 388 29.73 -0.43 8.75
CA CYS A 388 29.94 -0.87 10.15
C CYS A 388 31.42 -1.12 10.43
N ILE A 389 31.81 -1.23 11.70
CA ILE A 389 33.18 -1.58 12.06
C ILE A 389 33.47 -3.03 11.63
N THR A 390 34.25 -3.16 10.56
CA THR A 390 34.61 -4.46 9.98
C THR A 390 35.93 -5.01 10.61
N ASN A 391 36.23 -6.28 10.33
CA ASN A 391 37.51 -6.88 10.73
C ASN A 391 38.68 -6.15 10.06
N THR A 392 38.50 -5.64 8.84
CA THR A 392 39.48 -4.80 8.15
C THR A 392 39.74 -3.50 8.93
N ALA A 393 38.70 -2.82 9.39
CA ALA A 393 38.84 -1.64 10.25
C ALA A 393 39.54 -1.94 11.56
N ARG A 394 39.19 -3.10 12.22
CA ARG A 394 39.87 -3.55 13.45
C ARG A 394 41.34 -3.85 13.23
N ALA A 395 41.70 -4.41 12.09
CA ALA A 395 43.13 -4.60 11.70
C ALA A 395 43.91 -3.28 11.55
N MET A 396 43.20 -2.16 11.30
CA MET A 396 43.72 -0.80 11.31
C MET A 396 43.68 -0.12 12.69
N ASN A 397 43.42 -0.88 13.77
CA ASN A 397 43.20 -0.40 15.15
C ASN A 397 41.95 0.50 15.32
N ILE A 398 40.98 0.40 14.43
CA ILE A 398 39.71 1.13 14.52
C ILE A 398 38.63 0.17 15.08
N ASN A 399 38.38 0.23 16.38
CA ASN A 399 37.44 -0.64 17.10
C ASN A 399 36.09 0.04 17.36
N SER A 400 35.98 1.33 17.09
CA SER A 400 34.74 2.14 17.30
C SER A 400 34.66 3.26 16.27
N SER A 401 33.45 3.73 15.99
CA SER A 401 33.21 4.88 15.13
C SER A 401 33.86 6.18 15.65
N PHE A 402 34.13 6.28 16.96
CA PHE A 402 34.96 7.37 17.54
C PHE A 402 36.37 7.41 17.00
N GLN A 403 36.95 6.27 16.63
CA GLN A 403 38.33 6.17 16.14
C GLN A 403 38.39 6.31 14.61
N MET A 404 37.25 6.53 13.94
CA MET A 404 37.24 6.76 12.50
C MET A 404 37.97 8.04 12.14
N PRO A 405 38.85 8.01 11.10
CA PRO A 405 39.55 9.21 10.64
C PRO A 405 38.60 10.31 10.18
N ASP A 406 38.89 11.58 10.54
CA ASP A 406 38.07 12.73 10.16
C ASP A 406 37.81 12.80 8.65
N LYS A 407 38.80 12.37 7.81
CA LYS A 407 38.64 12.30 6.35
C LYS A 407 37.49 11.35 5.94
N VAL A 408 37.39 10.19 6.58
CA VAL A 408 36.33 9.20 6.33
C VAL A 408 34.97 9.75 6.77
N LEU A 409 34.88 10.38 7.94
CA LEU A 409 33.66 10.95 8.48
C LEU A 409 33.17 12.16 7.68
N ASN A 410 34.08 13.05 7.20
CA ASN A 410 33.70 14.14 6.31
C ASN A 410 33.19 13.61 4.97
N PHE A 411 33.78 12.54 4.45
CA PHE A 411 33.29 11.89 3.25
C PHE A 411 31.88 11.32 3.46
N ALA A 412 31.65 10.56 4.53
CA ALA A 412 30.35 9.99 4.87
C ALA A 412 29.27 11.05 5.06
N LYS A 413 29.62 12.23 5.58
CA LYS A 413 28.73 13.36 5.76
C LYS A 413 28.19 13.91 4.43
N ASP A 414 29.06 13.96 3.40
CA ASP A 414 28.73 14.57 2.10
C ASP A 414 28.28 13.52 1.05
N HIS A 415 28.57 12.20 1.26
CA HIS A 415 28.31 11.11 0.30
C HIS A 415 27.52 9.97 0.95
N PHE A 416 26.26 10.21 1.22
CA PHE A 416 25.34 9.27 1.91
C PHE A 416 24.37 8.58 0.95
N LEU A 417 24.28 9.01 -0.31
CA LEU A 417 23.42 8.44 -1.34
C LEU A 417 24.23 7.50 -2.24
N MET A 418 23.71 6.28 -2.44
CA MET A 418 24.31 5.29 -3.31
C MET A 418 23.81 5.46 -4.75
N GLU A 419 24.70 5.20 -5.72
CA GLU A 419 24.40 5.27 -7.15
C GLU A 419 23.53 4.07 -7.61
N GLU A 420 23.86 2.89 -7.10
CA GLU A 420 23.16 1.66 -7.49
C GLU A 420 21.71 1.72 -7.02
N ILE A 421 20.78 1.56 -7.96
CA ILE A 421 19.34 1.48 -7.69
C ILE A 421 18.96 0.02 -7.52
N VAL A 422 18.29 -0.33 -6.43
CA VAL A 422 17.76 -1.68 -6.21
C VAL A 422 16.48 -1.82 -7.02
N ARG A 423 16.52 -2.61 -8.09
CA ARG A 423 15.43 -2.73 -9.07
C ARG A 423 14.68 -4.03 -8.89
N SER A 424 13.37 -3.96 -9.06
CA SER A 424 12.49 -5.13 -9.15
C SER A 424 11.38 -4.87 -10.16
N GLN A 425 10.95 -5.94 -10.81
CA GLN A 425 9.73 -5.92 -11.62
C GLN A 425 8.51 -6.20 -10.73
N PRO A 426 7.36 -5.60 -11.03
CA PRO A 426 6.13 -5.90 -10.33
C PRO A 426 5.78 -7.39 -10.38
N LEU A 427 5.59 -8.00 -9.22
CA LEU A 427 5.03 -9.35 -9.08
C LEU A 427 3.52 -9.34 -9.32
N LEU A 428 2.85 -8.27 -8.90
CA LEU A 428 1.42 -8.03 -9.04
C LEU A 428 1.21 -6.55 -9.34
N MET A 429 0.38 -6.27 -10.33
CA MET A 429 -0.15 -4.93 -10.61
C MET A 429 -1.67 -4.97 -10.55
N LYS A 430 -2.27 -3.94 -9.96
CA LYS A 430 -3.73 -3.77 -9.89
C LYS A 430 -4.11 -2.36 -10.29
N LYS A 431 -4.98 -2.24 -11.30
CA LYS A 431 -5.58 -0.98 -11.74
C LYS A 431 -6.81 -0.69 -10.89
N HIS A 432 -7.13 0.57 -10.67
CA HIS A 432 -8.30 1.04 -9.92
C HIS A 432 -8.36 0.61 -8.44
N MET A 433 -7.23 0.15 -7.87
CA MET A 433 -7.14 -0.25 -6.49
C MET A 433 -5.80 0.18 -5.90
N LYS A 434 -5.83 0.68 -4.67
CA LYS A 434 -4.62 1.09 -3.98
C LYS A 434 -4.36 0.16 -2.81
N TYR A 435 -3.30 -0.64 -2.93
CA TYR A 435 -2.75 -1.40 -1.82
C TYR A 435 -1.94 -0.47 -0.92
N ILE A 436 -2.11 -0.59 0.39
CA ILE A 436 -1.47 0.26 1.40
C ILE A 436 -0.83 -0.52 2.55
N GLN A 437 -1.11 -1.82 2.67
CA GLN A 437 -0.52 -2.72 3.65
C GLN A 437 -0.18 -4.05 3.02
N ILE A 438 0.88 -4.70 3.51
CA ILE A 438 1.30 -6.03 3.08
C ILE A 438 1.81 -6.87 4.24
N THR A 439 1.44 -8.15 4.27
CA THR A 439 2.12 -9.18 5.06
C THR A 439 2.23 -10.45 4.21
N VAL A 440 3.27 -11.25 4.43
CA VAL A 440 3.57 -12.42 3.61
C VAL A 440 3.82 -13.63 4.50
N ASP A 441 3.29 -14.79 4.10
CA ASP A 441 3.54 -16.06 4.75
C ASP A 441 4.21 -17.04 3.78
N ARG A 442 5.25 -17.73 4.23
CA ARG A 442 5.89 -18.81 3.47
C ARG A 442 5.31 -20.16 3.85
N VAL A 443 4.50 -20.71 2.96
CA VAL A 443 3.73 -21.93 3.19
C VAL A 443 4.41 -23.11 2.52
N GLN A 444 4.60 -24.18 3.30
CA GLN A 444 5.06 -25.46 2.76
C GLN A 444 3.88 -26.21 2.13
N THR A 445 4.05 -26.62 0.89
CA THR A 445 3.08 -27.39 0.11
C THR A 445 3.69 -28.75 -0.28
N ILE A 446 2.91 -29.56 -0.99
CA ILE A 446 3.39 -30.87 -1.50
C ILE A 446 4.52 -30.68 -2.54
N SER A 447 4.47 -29.63 -3.33
CA SER A 447 5.44 -29.35 -4.42
C SER A 447 6.60 -28.45 -4.02
N GLY A 448 6.58 -27.84 -2.81
CA GLY A 448 7.63 -26.91 -2.36
C GLY A 448 7.09 -25.80 -1.47
N TYR A 449 7.79 -24.67 -1.42
CA TYR A 449 7.40 -23.49 -0.66
C TYR A 449 6.83 -22.42 -1.57
N TYR A 450 5.73 -21.79 -1.14
CA TYR A 450 5.10 -20.66 -1.83
C TYR A 450 4.89 -19.51 -0.86
N ASP A 451 5.15 -18.29 -1.33
CA ASP A 451 4.91 -17.08 -0.57
C ASP A 451 3.49 -16.59 -0.88
N VAL A 452 2.66 -16.54 0.17
CA VAL A 452 1.27 -16.06 0.11
C VAL A 452 1.25 -14.60 0.55
N LEU A 453 0.77 -13.74 -0.33
CA LEU A 453 0.66 -12.30 -0.12
C LEU A 453 -0.71 -11.97 0.44
N PHE A 454 -0.77 -11.27 1.56
CA PHE A 454 -1.97 -10.65 2.09
C PHE A 454 -1.84 -9.14 1.93
N LEU A 455 -2.76 -8.53 1.19
CA LEU A 455 -2.70 -7.13 0.77
C LEU A 455 -3.92 -6.39 1.28
N GLY A 456 -3.70 -5.30 2.03
CA GLY A 456 -4.76 -4.41 2.52
C GLY A 456 -4.90 -3.19 1.63
N THR A 457 -6.14 -2.80 1.33
CA THR A 457 -6.48 -1.68 0.44
C THR A 457 -6.89 -0.42 1.20
N GLU A 458 -6.94 0.71 0.49
CA GLU A 458 -7.49 1.97 1.02
C GLU A 458 -9.02 1.93 1.25
N ASN A 459 -9.72 0.94 0.69
CA ASN A 459 -11.18 0.79 0.80
C ASN A 459 -11.61 -0.30 1.80
N GLY A 460 -10.67 -0.90 2.55
CA GLY A 460 -11.01 -1.93 3.55
C GLY A 460 -11.24 -3.31 2.97
N ILE A 461 -10.64 -3.60 1.84
CA ILE A 461 -10.65 -4.89 1.18
C ILE A 461 -9.30 -5.58 1.43
N LEU A 462 -9.31 -6.87 1.67
CA LEU A 462 -8.14 -7.73 1.74
C LEU A 462 -8.06 -8.63 0.52
N HIS A 463 -6.90 -8.69 -0.13
CA HIS A 463 -6.59 -9.71 -1.13
C HIS A 463 -5.63 -10.74 -0.57
N LYS A 464 -5.88 -12.00 -0.88
CA LYS A 464 -4.97 -13.13 -0.71
C LYS A 464 -4.50 -13.57 -2.09
N ALA A 465 -3.21 -13.50 -2.35
CA ALA A 465 -2.65 -13.76 -3.67
C ALA A 465 -1.36 -14.58 -3.61
N ILE A 466 -1.03 -15.24 -4.71
CA ILE A 466 0.25 -15.90 -4.94
C ILE A 466 0.82 -15.43 -6.28
N ASN A 467 2.14 -15.48 -6.41
CA ASN A 467 2.83 -15.32 -7.67
C ASN A 467 3.54 -16.64 -8.01
N VAL A 468 3.21 -17.22 -9.14
CA VAL A 468 3.81 -18.48 -9.60
C VAL A 468 4.28 -18.30 -11.04
N ASN A 469 5.58 -18.45 -11.28
CA ASN A 469 6.19 -18.29 -12.60
C ASN A 469 5.81 -16.96 -13.29
N HIS A 470 5.87 -15.86 -12.54
CA HIS A 470 5.49 -14.51 -12.97
C HIS A 470 4.01 -14.33 -13.35
N LYS A 471 3.15 -15.29 -13.00
CA LYS A 471 1.70 -15.17 -13.11
C LYS A 471 1.08 -15.02 -11.73
N VAL A 472 0.31 -13.97 -11.56
CA VAL A 472 -0.43 -13.71 -10.32
C VAL A 472 -1.75 -14.46 -10.33
N HIS A 473 -2.10 -15.05 -9.20
CA HIS A 473 -3.41 -15.61 -8.92
C HIS A 473 -3.93 -15.00 -7.62
N ILE A 474 -5.02 -14.23 -7.70
CA ILE A 474 -5.72 -13.71 -6.53
C ILE A 474 -6.75 -14.75 -6.11
N ILE A 475 -6.49 -15.43 -4.98
CA ILE A 475 -7.30 -16.53 -4.47
C ILE A 475 -8.62 -16.00 -3.92
N GLU A 476 -8.54 -14.99 -3.04
CA GLU A 476 -9.67 -14.41 -2.33
C GLU A 476 -9.60 -12.88 -2.31
N GLU A 477 -10.74 -12.24 -2.46
CA GLU A 477 -11.00 -10.84 -2.13
C GLU A 477 -12.04 -10.82 -1.01
N ILE A 478 -11.75 -10.11 0.09
CA ILE A 478 -12.60 -10.11 1.29
C ILE A 478 -12.87 -8.67 1.72
N THR A 479 -14.12 -8.26 1.74
CA THR A 479 -14.53 -6.97 2.33
C THR A 479 -14.64 -7.13 3.84
N VAL A 480 -13.72 -6.49 4.59
CA VAL A 480 -13.62 -6.69 6.05
C VAL A 480 -14.25 -5.59 6.89
N PHE A 481 -14.62 -4.46 6.30
CA PHE A 481 -15.31 -3.36 6.98
C PHE A 481 -16.61 -3.00 6.26
N ALA A 482 -17.64 -2.61 7.02
CA ALA A 482 -18.94 -2.24 6.48
C ALA A 482 -18.90 -1.00 5.58
N GLU A 483 -18.09 -0.01 5.98
CA GLU A 483 -17.90 1.23 5.24
C GLU A 483 -16.48 1.25 4.63
N PRO A 484 -16.31 1.77 3.41
CA PRO A 484 -14.99 1.92 2.80
C PRO A 484 -14.06 2.75 3.68
N GLN A 485 -12.94 2.17 4.11
CA GLN A 485 -11.95 2.82 4.97
C GLN A 485 -10.59 2.12 4.83
N PRO A 486 -9.46 2.85 4.98
CA PRO A 486 -8.14 2.28 4.73
C PRO A 486 -7.76 1.24 5.78
N VAL A 487 -7.19 0.10 5.35
CA VAL A 487 -6.51 -0.83 6.25
C VAL A 487 -5.24 -0.17 6.76
N GLN A 488 -5.20 0.22 8.03
CA GLN A 488 -4.09 0.99 8.60
C GLN A 488 -2.95 0.14 9.14
N ASN A 489 -3.26 -1.08 9.54
CA ASN A 489 -2.26 -2.05 9.97
C ASN A 489 -2.73 -3.45 9.62
N LEU A 490 -1.80 -4.31 9.22
CA LEU A 490 -2.07 -5.70 8.85
C LEU A 490 -0.99 -6.58 9.47
N ILE A 491 -1.38 -7.52 10.34
CA ILE A 491 -0.47 -8.43 11.04
C ILE A 491 -0.92 -9.87 10.86
N LEU A 492 0.06 -10.74 10.64
CA LEU A 492 -0.14 -12.18 10.48
C LEU A 492 0.46 -12.94 11.67
N ASP A 493 -0.32 -13.83 12.26
CA ASP A 493 0.17 -14.91 13.10
C ASP A 493 0.24 -16.20 12.28
N SER A 494 1.38 -16.46 11.66
CA SER A 494 1.61 -17.66 10.83
C SER A 494 1.43 -18.95 11.62
N LYS A 495 1.75 -18.97 12.93
CA LYS A 495 1.64 -20.18 13.77
C LYS A 495 0.19 -20.55 14.03
N GLN A 496 -0.64 -19.56 14.38
CA GLN A 496 -2.07 -19.77 14.60
C GLN A 496 -2.87 -19.70 13.30
N GLY A 497 -2.27 -19.16 12.24
CA GLY A 497 -2.92 -18.93 10.97
C GLY A 497 -4.05 -17.92 11.04
N MET A 498 -3.82 -16.83 11.74
CA MET A 498 -4.76 -15.74 11.92
C MET A 498 -4.19 -14.45 11.36
N LEU A 499 -5.04 -13.71 10.67
CA LEU A 499 -4.77 -12.40 10.14
C LEU A 499 -5.56 -11.36 10.95
N TYR A 500 -4.89 -10.27 11.32
CA TYR A 500 -5.49 -9.14 12.02
C TYR A 500 -5.31 -7.89 11.18
N ALA A 501 -6.42 -7.17 10.94
CA ALA A 501 -6.38 -5.89 10.27
C ALA A 501 -7.07 -4.83 11.12
N SER A 502 -6.56 -3.60 11.10
CA SER A 502 -7.16 -2.49 11.82
C SER A 502 -7.44 -1.30 10.93
N SER A 503 -8.42 -0.50 11.32
CA SER A 503 -8.84 0.71 10.61
C SER A 503 -9.39 1.77 11.58
N TYR A 504 -10.11 2.77 11.04
CA TYR A 504 -10.72 3.82 11.86
C TYR A 504 -11.83 3.29 12.78
N SER A 505 -12.63 2.33 12.31
CA SER A 505 -13.81 1.84 13.02
C SER A 505 -13.53 0.70 14.00
N GLY A 506 -12.41 -0.03 13.85
CA GLY A 506 -12.14 -1.20 14.68
C GLY A 506 -11.00 -2.07 14.20
N VAL A 507 -10.94 -3.27 14.79
CA VAL A 507 -10.00 -4.34 14.45
C VAL A 507 -10.79 -5.56 13.99
N VAL A 508 -10.28 -6.26 13.00
CA VAL A 508 -10.86 -7.50 12.48
C VAL A 508 -9.87 -8.66 12.62
N GLN A 509 -10.40 -9.84 12.85
CA GLN A 509 -9.68 -11.11 12.91
C GLN A 509 -10.33 -12.10 11.95
N LEU A 510 -9.51 -12.74 11.12
CA LEU A 510 -9.95 -13.79 10.21
C LEU A 510 -8.88 -14.86 10.04
N PRO A 511 -9.25 -16.13 9.78
CA PRO A 511 -8.27 -17.17 9.48
C PRO A 511 -7.62 -16.92 8.10
N VAL A 512 -6.36 -17.32 7.91
CA VAL A 512 -5.65 -17.18 6.62
C VAL A 512 -6.25 -18.04 5.51
N SER A 513 -7.03 -19.07 5.85
CA SER A 513 -7.66 -19.98 4.91
C SER A 513 -9.00 -20.50 5.42
N LYS A 514 -9.85 -20.92 4.49
CA LYS A 514 -11.14 -21.58 4.76
C LYS A 514 -11.38 -22.69 3.73
N CYS A 515 -10.57 -23.74 3.79
CA CYS A 515 -10.53 -24.80 2.78
C CYS A 515 -11.84 -25.58 2.60
N ASN A 516 -12.66 -25.70 3.66
CA ASN A 516 -13.93 -26.44 3.64
C ASN A 516 -15.06 -25.80 2.79
N ILE A 517 -14.82 -24.62 2.21
CA ILE A 517 -15.73 -24.04 1.20
C ILE A 517 -15.59 -24.74 -0.16
N TYR A 518 -14.48 -25.42 -0.40
CA TYR A 518 -14.24 -26.19 -1.60
C TYR A 518 -14.75 -27.61 -1.40
N LEU A 519 -15.89 -27.91 -2.02
CA LEU A 519 -16.66 -29.13 -1.73
C LEU A 519 -16.20 -30.35 -2.56
N SER A 520 -15.42 -30.14 -3.61
CA SER A 520 -14.91 -31.20 -4.49
C SER A 520 -13.39 -31.14 -4.61
N CYS A 521 -12.78 -32.27 -5.02
CA CYS A 521 -11.37 -32.33 -5.34
C CYS A 521 -11.00 -31.27 -6.38
N GLY A 522 -11.80 -31.12 -7.43
CA GLY A 522 -11.54 -30.15 -8.49
C GLY A 522 -11.54 -28.72 -8.01
N GLU A 523 -12.51 -28.31 -7.20
CA GLU A 523 -12.57 -26.96 -6.62
C GLU A 523 -11.38 -26.69 -5.68
N CYS A 524 -10.98 -27.69 -4.88
CA CYS A 524 -9.84 -27.58 -3.98
C CYS A 524 -8.51 -27.36 -4.74
N VAL A 525 -8.32 -28.07 -5.86
CA VAL A 525 -7.15 -27.93 -6.73
C VAL A 525 -7.19 -26.59 -7.50
N LEU A 526 -8.35 -26.23 -8.07
CA LEU A 526 -8.55 -24.97 -8.79
C LEU A 526 -8.34 -23.72 -7.92
N ALA A 527 -8.55 -23.85 -6.61
CA ALA A 527 -8.32 -22.73 -5.68
C ALA A 527 -6.86 -22.28 -5.69
N ARG A 528 -5.90 -23.19 -5.97
CA ARG A 528 -4.47 -22.93 -5.94
C ARG A 528 -4.02 -22.28 -4.63
N ASP A 529 -4.74 -22.59 -3.54
CA ASP A 529 -4.46 -22.08 -2.21
C ASP A 529 -3.38 -22.93 -1.53
N PRO A 530 -2.19 -22.35 -1.21
CA PRO A 530 -1.11 -23.11 -0.59
C PRO A 530 -1.46 -23.74 0.77
N TYR A 531 -2.44 -23.17 1.47
CA TYR A 531 -2.93 -23.71 2.74
C TYR A 531 -3.89 -24.91 2.57
N CYS A 532 -4.40 -25.18 1.37
CA CYS A 532 -5.48 -26.12 1.15
C CYS A 532 -5.02 -27.30 0.29
N ALA A 533 -5.36 -28.53 0.71
CA ALA A 533 -5.15 -29.73 -0.09
C ALA A 533 -6.31 -30.72 0.10
N TRP A 534 -6.59 -31.52 -0.92
CA TRP A 534 -7.63 -32.55 -0.90
C TRP A 534 -7.07 -33.85 -0.33
N ASP A 535 -7.63 -34.36 0.78
CA ASP A 535 -7.15 -35.56 1.49
C ASP A 535 -7.72 -36.88 0.95
N GLY A 536 -8.56 -36.82 -0.08
CA GLY A 536 -9.32 -37.95 -0.63
C GLY A 536 -10.82 -37.86 -0.31
N ASN A 537 -11.22 -37.14 0.72
CA ASN A 537 -12.62 -36.98 1.16
C ASN A 537 -13.07 -35.50 1.18
N MET A 538 -12.20 -34.61 1.60
CA MET A 538 -12.52 -33.19 1.73
C MET A 538 -11.30 -32.30 1.53
N CYS A 539 -11.53 -31.03 1.22
CA CYS A 539 -10.48 -30.01 1.17
C CYS A 539 -10.12 -29.57 2.60
N ARG A 540 -8.86 -29.76 3.02
CA ARG A 540 -8.37 -29.48 4.36
C ARG A 540 -7.29 -28.41 4.39
N ASP A 541 -7.22 -27.74 5.51
CA ASP A 541 -6.09 -26.90 5.88
C ASP A 541 -4.86 -27.78 6.19
N THR A 542 -3.75 -27.47 5.54
CA THR A 542 -2.50 -28.26 5.61
C THR A 542 -1.57 -27.87 6.75
N ARG A 543 -1.87 -26.81 7.47
CA ARG A 543 -1.00 -26.30 8.55
C ARG A 543 -0.91 -27.28 9.70
N GLY A 544 0.32 -27.52 10.18
CA GLY A 544 0.58 -28.44 11.30
C GLY A 544 0.34 -29.91 10.99
N LEU A 545 -0.01 -30.25 9.76
CA LEU A 545 -0.18 -31.64 9.32
C LEU A 545 1.05 -32.09 8.53
N GLN A 546 1.37 -33.39 8.64
CA GLN A 546 2.31 -34.01 7.71
C GLN A 546 1.59 -34.22 6.38
N LEU A 547 2.07 -33.54 5.34
CA LEU A 547 1.54 -33.71 4.01
C LEU A 547 1.90 -35.11 3.48
N GLU A 548 0.87 -35.92 3.26
CA GLU A 548 1.05 -37.25 2.70
C GLU A 548 1.03 -37.24 1.18
N LEU A 549 1.80 -38.12 0.54
CA LEU A 549 1.95 -38.19 -0.91
C LEU A 549 0.62 -38.44 -1.67
N HIS A 550 -0.41 -38.93 -0.99
CA HIS A 550 -1.70 -39.18 -1.63
C HIS A 550 -2.62 -37.94 -1.66
N TRP A 551 -2.28 -36.88 -0.94
CA TRP A 551 -3.04 -35.62 -0.98
C TRP A 551 -2.90 -34.95 -2.36
N LYS A 552 -3.94 -34.23 -2.77
CA LYS A 552 -4.00 -33.58 -4.08
C LYS A 552 -3.92 -32.07 -3.93
N GLN A 553 -2.96 -31.48 -4.60
CA GLN A 553 -2.73 -30.04 -4.64
C GLN A 553 -1.94 -29.69 -5.91
N ASP A 554 -2.33 -28.63 -6.61
CA ASP A 554 -1.59 -28.11 -7.77
C ASP A 554 -1.58 -26.58 -7.74
N ILE A 555 -0.56 -26.00 -7.08
CA ILE A 555 -0.42 -24.55 -6.95
C ILE A 555 0.04 -23.91 -8.26
N GLU A 556 0.83 -24.61 -9.07
CA GLU A 556 1.44 -24.06 -10.27
C GLU A 556 0.42 -23.83 -11.38
N ARG A 557 -0.42 -24.85 -11.65
CA ARG A 557 -1.29 -24.86 -12.81
C ARG A 557 -2.76 -24.89 -12.48
N GLY A 558 -3.12 -25.43 -11.28
CA GLY A 558 -4.51 -25.60 -10.88
C GLY A 558 -5.28 -26.57 -11.79
N ARG A 559 -4.68 -27.71 -12.19
CA ARG A 559 -5.30 -28.67 -13.13
C ARG A 559 -5.91 -29.87 -12.42
N PRO A 560 -7.23 -29.89 -12.22
CA PRO A 560 -7.92 -31.00 -11.54
C PRO A 560 -7.79 -32.34 -12.27
N GLU A 561 -7.77 -32.34 -13.61
CA GLU A 561 -7.71 -33.54 -14.42
C GLU A 561 -6.50 -34.42 -14.12
N GLN A 562 -5.37 -33.80 -13.75
CA GLN A 562 -4.12 -34.51 -13.43
C GLN A 562 -4.09 -35.04 -12.01
N GLN A 563 -4.85 -34.43 -11.09
CA GLN A 563 -4.81 -34.69 -9.68
C GLN A 563 -6.01 -35.49 -9.16
N CYS A 564 -7.22 -35.19 -9.68
CA CYS A 564 -8.46 -35.78 -9.21
C CYS A 564 -8.82 -36.98 -10.10
N GLN A 565 -8.83 -38.20 -9.53
CA GLN A 565 -9.19 -39.41 -10.26
C GLN A 565 -10.66 -39.38 -10.72
N GLN A 566 -10.97 -40.00 -11.86
CA GLN A 566 -12.24 -40.02 -12.58
C GLN A 566 -13.44 -40.63 -11.81
N HIS A 567 -13.37 -40.86 -10.52
CA HIS A 567 -14.51 -41.32 -9.72
C HIS A 567 -15.54 -40.24 -9.40
N ASP A 568 -15.18 -38.98 -9.53
CA ASP A 568 -16.14 -37.88 -9.50
C ASP A 568 -16.68 -37.65 -10.90
N SER A 569 -17.87 -38.18 -11.13
CA SER A 569 -18.65 -38.12 -12.38
C SER A 569 -18.96 -36.67 -12.86
N SER A 570 -18.35 -35.65 -12.28
CA SER A 570 -18.49 -34.23 -12.60
C SER A 570 -17.44 -33.71 -13.59
N SER A 571 -16.41 -34.49 -13.96
CA SER A 571 -15.32 -34.04 -14.83
C SER A 571 -15.48 -34.36 -16.31
N LEU A 572 -16.62 -34.96 -16.70
CA LEU A 572 -16.93 -35.27 -18.09
C LEU A 572 -18.01 -34.30 -18.60
N GLY A 573 -17.69 -33.54 -19.65
CA GLY A 573 -18.64 -32.68 -20.34
C GLY A 573 -19.96 -33.36 -20.71
N PRO A 574 -20.99 -32.63 -21.15
CA PRO A 574 -22.39 -33.11 -21.28
C PRO A 574 -22.59 -34.36 -22.09
N ARG A 575 -21.61 -34.80 -22.87
CA ARG A 575 -21.71 -36.03 -23.76
C ARG A 575 -21.32 -37.33 -23.07
N ALA A 576 -20.74 -37.31 -21.89
CA ALA A 576 -20.23 -38.53 -21.22
C ALA A 576 -21.01 -38.93 -19.97
N LEU A 577 -22.06 -38.19 -19.58
CA LEU A 577 -22.92 -38.51 -18.46
C LEU A 577 -23.94 -39.57 -18.83
N GLN A 578 -23.60 -40.87 -18.56
CA GLN A 578 -24.66 -41.88 -18.37
C GLN A 578 -25.36 -41.63 -17.05
N PRO A 579 -26.69 -41.75 -16.96
CA PRO A 579 -27.48 -41.38 -15.80
C PRO A 579 -27.37 -42.45 -14.71
N SER A 580 -26.40 -42.26 -13.79
CA SER A 580 -26.29 -43.14 -12.64
C SER A 580 -25.93 -42.36 -11.34
N ARG A 581 -26.57 -41.23 -11.08
CA ARG A 581 -26.91 -40.72 -9.74
C ARG A 581 -28.10 -39.78 -9.89
N THR A 582 -29.21 -40.14 -9.25
CA THR A 582 -30.39 -39.30 -9.01
C THR A 582 -29.94 -38.15 -8.12
N THR A 583 -29.32 -37.15 -8.69
CA THR A 583 -29.25 -35.83 -8.03
C THR A 583 -30.67 -35.30 -8.06
N SER A 584 -31.31 -35.20 -6.89
CA SER A 584 -32.62 -34.58 -6.73
C SER A 584 -32.57 -33.17 -7.32
N CYS A 585 -33.24 -32.97 -8.46
CA CYS A 585 -33.36 -31.62 -9.01
C CYS A 585 -34.36 -30.79 -8.17
N GLU A 586 -34.12 -29.52 -8.06
CA GLU A 586 -35.06 -28.57 -7.48
C GLU A 586 -36.28 -28.45 -8.40
N THR A 587 -37.47 -28.86 -7.91
CA THR A 587 -38.68 -28.76 -8.72
C THR A 587 -39.21 -27.32 -8.71
N VAL A 588 -39.29 -26.73 -9.89
CA VAL A 588 -39.80 -25.37 -10.11
C VAL A 588 -41.06 -25.47 -10.94
N THR A 589 -42.21 -24.99 -10.41
CA THR A 589 -43.49 -24.99 -11.10
C THR A 589 -43.71 -23.70 -11.88
N VAL A 590 -44.13 -23.81 -13.13
CA VAL A 590 -44.42 -22.69 -14.03
C VAL A 590 -45.87 -22.78 -14.52
N ARG A 591 -46.63 -21.68 -14.47
CA ARG A 591 -47.98 -21.59 -15.01
C ARG A 591 -47.95 -21.29 -16.50
N PRO A 592 -48.95 -21.73 -17.27
CA PRO A 592 -49.13 -21.29 -18.64
C PRO A 592 -49.04 -19.76 -18.76
N ASN A 593 -48.33 -19.26 -19.74
CA ASN A 593 -48.09 -17.83 -19.98
C ASN A 593 -47.35 -17.07 -18.86
N SER A 594 -46.61 -17.78 -18.02
CA SER A 594 -45.70 -17.19 -17.03
C SER A 594 -44.29 -17.70 -17.22
N PHE A 595 -43.34 -17.04 -16.53
CA PHE A 595 -41.92 -17.45 -16.55
C PHE A 595 -41.34 -17.51 -15.14
N ARG A 596 -40.26 -18.22 -14.97
CA ARG A 596 -39.42 -18.23 -13.77
C ARG A 596 -37.99 -17.97 -14.17
N VAL A 597 -37.28 -17.20 -13.34
CA VAL A 597 -35.85 -16.99 -13.48
C VAL A 597 -35.12 -18.05 -12.66
N LEU A 598 -34.33 -18.90 -13.31
CA LEU A 598 -33.47 -19.87 -12.67
C LEU A 598 -32.12 -19.22 -12.43
N SER A 599 -31.60 -19.32 -11.22
CA SER A 599 -30.34 -18.68 -10.88
C SER A 599 -29.16 -19.65 -11.05
N CYS A 600 -28.02 -19.12 -11.49
CA CYS A 600 -26.76 -19.85 -11.56
C CYS A 600 -25.68 -19.05 -10.81
N LYS A 601 -25.53 -19.32 -9.52
CA LYS A 601 -24.55 -18.64 -8.68
C LYS A 601 -23.25 -19.41 -8.68
N VAL A 602 -22.34 -19.02 -9.56
CA VAL A 602 -20.97 -19.57 -9.63
C VAL A 602 -20.11 -18.86 -8.60
N GLN A 603 -19.36 -19.60 -7.81
CA GLN A 603 -18.48 -19.03 -6.78
C GLN A 603 -17.22 -18.42 -7.38
N SER A 604 -16.65 -19.05 -8.41
CA SER A 604 -15.42 -18.58 -9.04
C SER A 604 -15.72 -17.56 -10.14
N ASN A 605 -15.09 -16.38 -10.06
CA ASN A 605 -15.14 -15.38 -11.13
C ASN A 605 -14.32 -15.77 -12.37
N LEU A 606 -13.46 -16.79 -12.27
CA LEU A 606 -12.68 -17.32 -13.39
C LEU A 606 -13.44 -18.37 -14.19
N ALA A 607 -14.54 -18.91 -13.65
CA ALA A 607 -15.37 -19.90 -14.32
C ALA A 607 -16.32 -19.25 -15.32
N THR A 608 -16.41 -19.85 -16.50
CA THR A 608 -17.45 -19.55 -17.49
C THR A 608 -18.72 -20.33 -17.16
N ARG A 609 -19.90 -19.73 -17.41
CA ARG A 609 -21.22 -20.34 -17.15
C ARG A 609 -21.80 -20.87 -18.43
N THR A 610 -22.34 -22.08 -18.37
CA THR A 610 -23.11 -22.64 -19.46
C THR A 610 -24.33 -23.35 -18.95
N TRP A 611 -25.40 -23.33 -19.73
CA TRP A 611 -26.62 -24.04 -19.41
C TRP A 611 -26.84 -25.23 -20.36
N THR A 612 -27.41 -26.30 -19.81
CA THR A 612 -27.93 -27.42 -20.61
C THR A 612 -29.42 -27.61 -20.32
N HIS A 613 -30.13 -28.03 -21.33
CA HIS A 613 -31.54 -28.42 -21.23
C HIS A 613 -31.66 -29.89 -21.68
N ASN A 614 -32.13 -30.75 -20.77
CA ASN A 614 -32.20 -32.21 -21.00
C ASN A 614 -30.89 -32.81 -21.53
N GLY A 615 -29.72 -32.30 -21.00
CA GLY A 615 -28.40 -32.76 -21.38
C GLY A 615 -27.84 -32.20 -22.68
N ALA A 616 -28.57 -31.33 -23.39
CA ALA A 616 -28.07 -30.63 -24.58
C ALA A 616 -27.75 -29.14 -24.22
N ALA A 617 -26.71 -28.59 -24.83
CA ALA A 617 -26.40 -27.15 -24.65
C ALA A 617 -27.60 -26.32 -25.14
N VAL A 618 -27.92 -25.26 -24.37
CA VAL A 618 -28.97 -24.32 -24.76
C VAL A 618 -28.49 -23.48 -25.96
N ASP A 619 -29.42 -23.21 -26.88
CA ASP A 619 -29.19 -22.40 -28.08
C ASP A 619 -29.82 -20.99 -27.93
N ASP A 620 -29.82 -20.21 -29.00
CA ASP A 620 -30.34 -18.84 -29.00
C ASP A 620 -31.88 -18.75 -28.79
N SER A 621 -32.58 -19.88 -28.73
CA SER A 621 -34.01 -19.92 -28.41
C SER A 621 -34.27 -19.72 -26.91
N PHE A 622 -33.25 -19.92 -26.08
CA PHE A 622 -33.31 -19.73 -24.62
C PHE A 622 -32.81 -18.33 -24.23
N MET A 623 -33.56 -17.69 -23.36
CA MET A 623 -33.17 -16.35 -22.87
C MET A 623 -32.26 -16.44 -21.64
N VAL A 624 -30.94 -16.28 -21.86
CA VAL A 624 -29.94 -16.19 -20.79
C VAL A 624 -29.80 -14.73 -20.37
N LEU A 625 -29.87 -14.46 -19.07
CA LEU A 625 -29.80 -13.11 -18.51
C LEU A 625 -28.32 -12.68 -18.31
N PRO A 626 -28.05 -11.36 -18.30
CA PRO A 626 -26.69 -10.84 -18.05
C PRO A 626 -26.05 -11.29 -16.72
N ASN A 627 -26.87 -11.60 -15.71
CA ASN A 627 -26.41 -12.15 -14.43
C ASN A 627 -26.12 -13.66 -14.47
N GLY A 628 -26.25 -14.30 -15.66
CA GLY A 628 -26.02 -15.71 -15.88
C GLY A 628 -27.18 -16.63 -15.51
N GLY A 629 -28.33 -16.09 -15.11
CA GLY A 629 -29.57 -16.85 -14.95
C GLY A 629 -30.23 -17.16 -16.29
N ILE A 630 -31.17 -18.09 -16.30
CA ILE A 630 -31.96 -18.44 -17.51
C ILE A 630 -33.45 -18.30 -17.23
N ILE A 631 -34.21 -17.86 -18.22
CA ILE A 631 -35.68 -17.78 -18.13
C ILE A 631 -36.27 -19.11 -18.56
N ALA A 632 -36.97 -19.77 -17.63
CA ALA A 632 -37.77 -20.97 -17.90
C ALA A 632 -39.23 -20.61 -18.06
N THR A 633 -39.85 -21.11 -19.13
CA THR A 633 -41.28 -20.94 -19.45
C THR A 633 -42.02 -22.27 -19.37
N ALA A 634 -43.33 -22.27 -19.61
CA ALA A 634 -44.14 -23.48 -19.64
C ALA A 634 -43.73 -24.44 -20.78
N GLU A 635 -43.05 -23.99 -21.77
CA GLU A 635 -42.44 -24.74 -22.88
C GLU A 635 -41.10 -24.14 -23.24
N PRO A 636 -39.99 -24.90 -23.32
CA PRO A 636 -39.92 -26.35 -23.11
C PRO A 636 -39.82 -26.76 -21.62
N LEU A 637 -40.54 -27.78 -21.22
CA LEU A 637 -40.44 -28.45 -19.92
C LEU A 637 -39.19 -29.34 -19.90
N GLY A 638 -38.63 -29.61 -18.74
CA GLY A 638 -37.51 -30.55 -18.63
C GLY A 638 -36.52 -30.19 -17.52
N VAL A 639 -35.35 -30.73 -17.63
CA VAL A 639 -34.25 -30.54 -16.70
C VAL A 639 -33.33 -29.43 -17.20
N TYR A 640 -33.15 -28.41 -16.44
CA TYR A 640 -32.23 -27.32 -16.70
C TYR A 640 -31.03 -27.43 -15.74
N GLU A 641 -29.85 -27.57 -16.30
CA GLU A 641 -28.60 -27.69 -15.52
C GLU A 641 -27.69 -26.52 -15.82
N CYS A 642 -27.22 -25.87 -14.76
CA CYS A 642 -26.19 -24.85 -14.85
C CYS A 642 -24.82 -25.40 -14.51
N TRP A 643 -23.85 -25.20 -15.39
CA TRP A 643 -22.49 -25.64 -15.25
C TRP A 643 -21.52 -24.47 -15.14
N ALA A 644 -20.58 -24.58 -14.22
CA ALA A 644 -19.38 -23.75 -14.16
C ALA A 644 -18.21 -24.47 -14.80
N ILE A 645 -17.48 -23.82 -15.71
CA ILE A 645 -16.33 -24.36 -16.40
C ILE A 645 -15.11 -23.49 -16.10
N GLU A 646 -14.11 -24.06 -15.42
CA GLU A 646 -12.82 -23.42 -15.09
C GLU A 646 -11.69 -24.39 -15.41
N GLU A 647 -10.70 -23.99 -16.21
CA GLU A 647 -9.56 -24.85 -16.62
C GLU A 647 -10.00 -26.25 -17.07
N ASP A 648 -10.99 -26.32 -17.99
CA ASP A 648 -11.59 -27.57 -18.54
C ASP A 648 -12.32 -28.46 -17.51
N PHE A 649 -12.40 -28.04 -16.25
CA PHE A 649 -13.17 -28.72 -15.20
C PHE A 649 -14.63 -28.24 -15.21
N TRP A 650 -15.56 -29.20 -15.27
CA TRP A 650 -17.00 -28.97 -15.29
C TRP A 650 -17.61 -29.24 -13.91
N LEU A 651 -18.27 -28.25 -13.33
CA LEU A 651 -18.98 -28.37 -12.06
C LEU A 651 -20.47 -28.08 -12.25
N LEU A 652 -21.32 -29.02 -11.85
CA LEU A 652 -22.77 -28.79 -11.80
C LEU A 652 -23.11 -27.89 -10.62
N VAL A 653 -23.52 -26.64 -10.91
CA VAL A 653 -23.83 -25.61 -9.91
C VAL A 653 -25.27 -25.69 -9.45
N ALA A 654 -26.20 -25.89 -10.39
CA ALA A 654 -27.63 -25.96 -10.11
C ALA A 654 -28.33 -26.89 -11.08
N ASN A 655 -29.33 -27.61 -10.57
CA ASN A 655 -30.16 -28.55 -11.35
C ASN A 655 -31.65 -28.30 -11.04
N TYR A 656 -32.42 -27.89 -12.03
CA TYR A 656 -33.82 -27.53 -11.92
C TYR A 656 -34.71 -28.43 -12.80
N CYS A 657 -35.79 -28.96 -12.21
CA CYS A 657 -36.83 -29.70 -12.90
C CYS A 657 -38.04 -28.80 -13.10
N ILE A 658 -38.31 -28.38 -14.31
CA ILE A 658 -39.45 -27.54 -14.64
C ILE A 658 -40.68 -28.35 -14.88
N ARG A 659 -41.76 -28.07 -14.10
CA ARG A 659 -43.05 -28.73 -14.20
C ARG A 659 -44.19 -27.72 -14.39
N LEU A 660 -45.26 -28.11 -15.04
CA LEU A 660 -46.46 -27.30 -15.18
C LEU A 660 -47.26 -27.29 -13.86
N ASP A 661 -47.70 -26.13 -13.43
CA ASP A 661 -48.60 -26.01 -12.28
C ASP A 661 -49.94 -26.64 -12.60
N GLY A 662 -50.34 -27.68 -11.85
CA GLY A 662 -51.59 -28.45 -12.09
C GLY A 662 -51.41 -29.81 -12.75
N SER A 663 -50.19 -30.29 -13.04
CA SER A 663 -49.98 -31.70 -13.44
C SER A 663 -50.08 -32.62 -12.22
N PRO A 664 -50.89 -33.72 -12.27
CA PRO A 664 -50.99 -34.64 -11.15
C PRO A 664 -49.67 -35.32 -10.87
N GLU A 665 -49.22 -35.33 -9.61
CA GLU A 665 -48.08 -36.11 -9.16
C GLU A 665 -48.29 -37.60 -9.53
N ALA A 666 -47.34 -38.14 -10.29
CA ALA A 666 -47.24 -39.59 -10.45
C ALA A 666 -46.77 -40.21 -9.13
N THR A 667 -47.75 -40.61 -8.32
CA THR A 667 -47.51 -41.35 -7.09
C THR A 667 -46.95 -42.71 -7.42
N THR A 668 -45.63 -42.87 -7.33
CA THR A 668 -44.98 -44.18 -7.29
C THR A 668 -45.29 -44.80 -5.92
N LEU A 669 -46.25 -45.66 -5.95
CA LEU A 669 -46.60 -46.61 -4.87
C LEU A 669 -45.40 -47.50 -4.60
N HIS A 670 -44.65 -47.24 -3.55
CA HIS A 670 -43.90 -48.24 -2.80
C HIS A 670 -44.72 -48.66 -1.58
N ALA A 671 -45.46 -49.77 -1.81
CA ALA A 671 -46.01 -50.56 -0.70
C ALA A 671 -44.90 -51.08 0.20
N SER A 672 -44.87 -50.66 1.45
CA SER A 672 -44.22 -51.43 2.50
C SER A 672 -45.10 -51.44 3.75
N ARG A 673 -45.55 -52.63 3.99
CA ARG A 673 -46.42 -53.16 5.07
C ARG A 673 -45.71 -53.13 6.41
N LYS A 674 -46.58 -52.97 7.44
CA LYS A 674 -46.44 -53.35 8.89
C LYS A 674 -46.12 -52.19 9.83
N SER A 675 -46.78 -52.09 10.94
CA SER A 675 -47.88 -52.62 11.66
C SER A 675 -47.94 -51.89 13.00
N ILE A 676 -49.09 -51.40 13.37
CA ILE A 676 -49.84 -51.47 14.65
C ILE A 676 -49.11 -51.30 15.97
N GLN A 677 -49.77 -50.50 16.78
CA GLN A 677 -49.83 -50.36 18.24
C GLN A 677 -48.94 -49.24 18.81
N GLY A 678 -49.47 -48.40 19.61
CA GLY A 678 -50.71 -48.19 20.31
C GLY A 678 -50.57 -47.00 21.27
N LEU A 679 -51.70 -46.46 21.58
CA LEU A 679 -52.15 -45.77 22.78
C LEU A 679 -51.38 -44.57 23.38
N ASN A 680 -52.20 -43.54 23.41
CA ASN A 680 -52.63 -42.72 24.55
C ASN A 680 -51.86 -41.47 25.00
N ASP A 681 -52.72 -40.44 24.94
CA ASP A 681 -53.03 -39.43 25.99
C ASP A 681 -52.11 -38.25 26.23
N GLY A 682 -52.76 -37.11 26.05
CA GLY A 682 -52.47 -36.02 26.94
C GLY A 682 -52.57 -34.62 26.38
N LEU A 683 -53.76 -34.06 26.37
CA LEU A 683 -54.09 -32.67 26.69
C LEU A 683 -53.21 -31.51 26.23
N GLY A 684 -53.92 -30.60 25.53
CA GLY A 684 -53.48 -29.27 25.08
C GLY A 684 -53.16 -28.28 26.20
N PRO A 685 -52.96 -27.01 25.90
CA PRO A 685 -54.06 -26.11 25.54
C PRO A 685 -53.78 -25.08 24.43
N GLN A 686 -54.87 -24.55 23.97
CA GLN A 686 -55.15 -23.44 23.11
C GLN A 686 -54.27 -22.21 23.35
N GLU A 687 -53.83 -21.55 22.29
CA GLU A 687 -53.82 -20.09 22.24
C GLU A 687 -54.19 -19.53 20.88
N LYS A 688 -54.93 -18.45 20.98
CA LYS A 688 -55.81 -17.76 20.10
C LYS A 688 -55.14 -17.24 18.81
N GLY A 689 -55.79 -17.46 17.68
CA GLY A 689 -55.54 -16.74 16.44
C GLY A 689 -55.98 -15.27 16.53
N ILE A 690 -55.19 -14.42 15.97
CA ILE A 690 -55.53 -13.05 15.57
C ILE A 690 -55.61 -13.03 14.05
N ILE A 691 -56.81 -12.90 13.56
CA ILE A 691 -57.12 -12.60 12.15
C ILE A 691 -56.82 -11.14 11.92
N ILE A 692 -55.85 -10.83 11.04
CA ILE A 692 -55.70 -9.49 10.48
C ILE A 692 -56.07 -9.55 9.01
N ASN A 693 -57.17 -8.87 8.66
CA ASN A 693 -57.67 -8.67 7.32
C ASN A 693 -56.65 -7.92 6.44
N PRO A 694 -56.53 -8.26 5.17
CA PRO A 694 -55.66 -7.49 4.25
C PRO A 694 -56.38 -6.23 3.79
N LEU A 695 -55.76 -5.09 4.10
CA LEU A 695 -56.12 -3.81 3.50
C LEU A 695 -55.55 -3.75 2.09
N SER A 696 -56.44 -3.61 1.13
CA SER A 696 -56.16 -3.34 -0.26
C SER A 696 -55.42 -1.98 -0.41
N SER A 697 -54.21 -2.00 -0.95
CA SER A 697 -53.62 -0.83 -1.57
C SER A 697 -53.21 -1.18 -2.98
N GLU A 698 -53.96 -0.65 -3.91
CA GLU A 698 -53.56 -0.54 -5.33
C GLU A 698 -52.28 0.23 -5.45
N SER A 699 -51.15 -0.43 -5.78
CA SER A 699 -49.98 0.21 -6.32
C SER A 699 -50.01 0.11 -7.85
N ARG A 700 -50.30 1.23 -8.48
CA ARG A 700 -50.16 1.43 -9.92
C ARG A 700 -48.71 1.14 -10.32
N PHE A 701 -48.55 0.16 -11.18
CA PHE A 701 -47.32 -0.03 -11.93
C PHE A 701 -47.13 1.15 -12.90
N PRO A 702 -45.92 1.77 -12.96
CA PRO A 702 -45.61 2.67 -14.07
C PRO A 702 -45.46 1.84 -15.35
N GLN A 703 -46.20 2.23 -16.36
CA GLN A 703 -46.00 1.73 -17.73
C GLN A 703 -44.58 1.97 -18.17
N LEU A 704 -43.90 0.95 -18.68
CA LEU A 704 -42.64 1.06 -19.41
C LEU A 704 -42.89 1.97 -20.62
N THR A 705 -42.46 3.20 -20.53
CA THR A 705 -42.28 4.06 -21.68
C THR A 705 -41.14 3.54 -22.53
N SER A 706 -41.44 3.24 -23.77
CA SER A 706 -40.52 2.99 -24.89
C SER A 706 -39.25 3.83 -24.77
N GLY A 707 -38.11 3.16 -24.67
CA GLY A 707 -36.83 3.82 -24.60
C GLY A 707 -36.60 4.72 -25.80
N LYS A 708 -36.58 6.03 -25.59
CA LYS A 708 -36.08 6.99 -26.59
C LYS A 708 -34.62 6.70 -26.83
N THR A 709 -34.30 6.23 -28.01
CA THR A 709 -32.94 6.15 -28.52
C THR A 709 -32.41 7.59 -28.73
N TYR A 710 -31.51 8.03 -27.87
CA TYR A 710 -30.83 9.34 -27.97
C TYR A 710 -29.83 9.45 -29.16
N TRP A 711 -29.97 8.57 -30.13
CA TRP A 711 -29.06 8.50 -31.29
C TRP A 711 -29.10 9.75 -32.16
N THR A 712 -30.30 10.34 -32.36
CA THR A 712 -30.46 11.60 -33.09
C THR A 712 -29.87 12.80 -32.37
N GLU A 713 -29.96 12.87 -31.06
CA GLU A 713 -29.38 13.93 -30.24
C GLU A 713 -27.84 13.81 -30.18
N PHE A 714 -27.32 12.60 -30.10
CA PHE A 714 -25.87 12.33 -30.18
C PHE A 714 -25.29 12.78 -31.53
N VAL A 715 -25.94 12.46 -32.62
CA VAL A 715 -25.52 12.88 -33.97
C VAL A 715 -25.60 14.42 -34.10
N ALA A 716 -26.65 15.05 -33.59
CA ALA A 716 -26.77 16.51 -33.62
C ALA A 716 -25.67 17.23 -32.85
N VAL A 717 -25.36 16.76 -31.63
CA VAL A 717 -24.27 17.30 -30.82
C VAL A 717 -22.90 17.07 -31.48
N SER A 718 -22.67 15.90 -32.09
CA SER A 718 -21.43 15.61 -32.79
C SER A 718 -21.22 16.49 -34.01
N VAL A 719 -22.29 16.82 -34.78
CA VAL A 719 -22.23 17.75 -35.92
C VAL A 719 -21.94 19.17 -35.44
N VAL A 720 -22.62 19.66 -34.40
CA VAL A 720 -22.37 20.99 -33.83
C VAL A 720 -20.91 21.09 -33.31
N PHE A 721 -20.42 20.07 -32.65
CA PHE A 721 -19.03 20.02 -32.17
C PHE A 721 -18.02 20.03 -33.34
N GLY A 722 -18.28 19.26 -34.39
CA GLY A 722 -17.46 19.27 -35.61
C GLY A 722 -17.43 20.65 -36.30
N LEU A 723 -18.58 21.33 -36.39
CA LEU A 723 -18.67 22.68 -36.94
C LEU A 723 -17.94 23.72 -36.10
N THR A 724 -18.01 23.63 -34.76
CA THR A 724 -17.28 24.53 -33.86
C THR A 724 -15.77 24.36 -33.97
N LEU A 725 -15.29 23.10 -34.10
CA LEU A 725 -13.88 22.84 -34.34
C LEU A 725 -13.40 23.36 -35.71
N ALA A 726 -14.20 23.19 -36.76
CA ALA A 726 -13.90 23.73 -38.10
C ALA A 726 -13.82 25.25 -38.10
N VAL A 727 -14.77 25.93 -37.46
CA VAL A 727 -14.76 27.40 -37.32
C VAL A 727 -13.58 27.88 -36.50
N SER A 728 -13.27 27.20 -35.39
CA SER A 728 -12.11 27.50 -34.54
C SER A 728 -10.78 27.33 -35.29
N SER A 729 -10.67 26.28 -36.10
CA SER A 729 -9.50 26.05 -36.97
C SER A 729 -9.37 27.14 -38.04
N LEU A 730 -10.46 27.54 -38.68
CA LEU A 730 -10.48 28.63 -39.67
C LEU A 730 -10.10 29.97 -39.03
N VAL A 731 -10.62 30.27 -37.83
CA VAL A 731 -10.28 31.50 -37.10
C VAL A 731 -8.79 31.46 -36.67
N PHE A 732 -8.29 30.33 -36.28
CA PHE A 732 -6.87 30.14 -35.91
C PHE A 732 -5.97 30.35 -37.14
N LEU A 733 -6.30 29.75 -38.28
CA LEU A 733 -5.59 29.94 -39.55
C LEU A 733 -5.65 31.37 -40.03
N TYR A 734 -6.80 32.02 -39.91
CA TYR A 734 -6.97 33.42 -40.26
C TYR A 734 -6.15 34.37 -39.38
N ARG A 735 -6.16 34.17 -38.08
CA ARG A 735 -5.35 34.96 -37.10
C ARG A 735 -3.85 34.73 -37.25
N ASN A 736 -3.42 33.54 -37.67
CA ASN A 736 -2.01 33.23 -37.86
C ASN A 736 -1.53 33.32 -39.31
N ARG A 737 -2.37 33.86 -40.23
CA ARG A 737 -2.06 33.96 -41.66
C ARG A 737 -0.73 34.66 -41.96
N ASP A 738 -0.39 35.69 -41.21
CA ASP A 738 0.82 36.47 -41.45
C ASP A 738 2.08 35.79 -40.85
N LYS A 739 1.93 34.98 -39.77
CA LYS A 739 3.00 34.13 -39.26
C LYS A 739 3.28 32.91 -40.14
N MET A 740 2.23 32.36 -40.79
CA MET A 740 2.43 31.26 -41.75
C MET A 740 3.09 31.72 -43.04
N LYS A 741 2.82 32.96 -43.50
CA LYS A 741 3.50 33.52 -44.66
C LYS A 741 4.98 33.78 -44.43
N SER A 742 5.42 34.04 -43.16
CA SER A 742 6.82 34.16 -42.82
C SER A 742 7.54 32.78 -42.80
N LEU A 743 6.88 31.74 -42.29
CA LEU A 743 7.41 30.35 -42.26
C LEU A 743 7.56 29.74 -43.66
N ILE A 744 6.71 30.11 -44.63
CA ILE A 744 6.79 29.67 -46.03
C ILE A 744 7.92 30.40 -46.75
N LYS A 745 8.22 31.67 -46.41
CA LYS A 745 9.34 32.41 -46.96
C LYS A 745 10.72 31.94 -46.46
N ASP A 746 10.77 31.50 -45.21
CA ASP A 746 12.03 30.95 -44.62
C ASP A 746 12.32 29.51 -45.11
N GLY A 747 11.31 28.79 -45.61
CA GLY A 747 11.46 27.47 -46.22
C GLY A 747 12.10 27.44 -47.61
N GLU A 748 12.00 28.54 -48.38
CA GLU A 748 12.64 28.63 -49.70
C GLU A 748 14.12 29.05 -49.65
N CYS A 749 14.57 29.68 -48.56
CA CYS A 749 15.98 30.09 -48.41
C CYS A 749 16.94 29.01 -47.91
N SER A 750 16.40 27.90 -47.31
CA SER A 750 17.24 26.82 -46.74
C SER A 750 17.63 25.73 -47.75
N ASN A 751 17.02 25.73 -48.97
CA ASN A 751 17.29 24.65 -49.94
C ASN A 751 18.40 24.99 -50.97
N ILE A 752 19.03 26.19 -50.88
CA ILE A 752 20.09 26.57 -51.83
C ILE A 752 21.50 26.48 -51.22
N GLN A 753 21.63 26.33 -49.91
CA GLN A 753 22.95 26.24 -49.26
C GLN A 753 23.48 24.82 -48.97
N GLN A 754 22.78 23.77 -49.27
CA GLN A 754 23.26 22.37 -49.01
C GLN A 754 23.91 21.66 -50.21
N LYS A 755 24.28 22.37 -51.23
CA LYS A 755 24.93 21.70 -52.43
C LYS A 755 26.38 22.08 -52.69
N LYS A 756 27.10 22.63 -51.69
CA LYS A 756 28.55 22.85 -51.86
C LYS A 756 29.25 22.67 -50.52
N GLN A 757 29.58 21.47 -50.12
CA GLN A 757 30.81 21.10 -49.38
C GLN A 757 30.83 19.58 -49.16
N ARG A 758 31.49 18.91 -50.06
CA ARG A 758 32.12 17.60 -49.85
C ARG A 758 33.59 17.75 -50.14
N LYS A 759 34.39 17.10 -49.26
CA LYS A 759 35.83 16.77 -49.31
C LYS A 759 36.79 17.82 -48.70
N ILE A 760 37.50 17.42 -47.63
CA ILE A 760 38.87 16.90 -47.62
C ILE A 760 39.28 16.58 -46.16
N GLU A 761 40.14 15.56 -46.09
CA GLU A 761 40.67 14.77 -45.00
C GLU A 761 41.64 15.50 -44.02
N ILE A 762 41.80 14.81 -42.87
CA ILE A 762 42.76 14.91 -41.75
C ILE A 762 44.23 14.92 -42.22
N PRO A 763 45.27 15.50 -41.53
CA PRO A 763 45.78 14.94 -40.27
C PRO A 763 46.47 15.96 -39.26
N HIS A 764 46.61 15.49 -38.00
CA HIS A 764 47.66 15.63 -36.97
C HIS A 764 48.57 16.85 -36.86
N GLU A 765 48.70 17.39 -35.67
CA GLU A 765 49.88 17.47 -34.79
C GLU A 765 50.05 18.77 -33.97
N SER A 766 50.28 18.52 -32.66
CA SER A 766 51.23 19.22 -31.76
C SER A 766 51.08 20.68 -31.33
N LEU A 767 51.03 20.84 -30.03
CA LEU A 767 51.40 21.93 -29.11
C LEU A 767 52.72 22.71 -29.51
N PRO A 768 53.09 23.92 -28.98
CA PRO A 768 52.95 24.35 -27.59
C PRO A 768 52.84 25.89 -27.28
N LEU A 769 52.46 26.17 -26.02
CA LEU A 769 52.97 27.18 -25.07
C LEU A 769 53.13 28.67 -25.38
N ASN A 770 52.62 29.48 -24.44
CA ASN A 770 53.09 30.76 -23.87
C ASN A 770 52.59 32.10 -24.42
N GLY A 771 52.23 32.95 -23.46
CA GLY A 771 52.44 34.38 -23.48
C GLY A 771 51.21 35.24 -23.10
N ASN A 772 51.14 35.69 -21.89
CA ASN A 772 50.43 36.83 -21.32
C ASN A 772 50.91 38.16 -21.95
N PRO A 773 50.40 39.32 -21.53
CA PRO A 773 49.08 39.97 -21.73
C PRO A 773 49.26 41.37 -22.35
N VAL A 774 48.18 42.05 -22.83
CA VAL A 774 48.17 43.53 -22.87
C VAL A 774 46.73 44.06 -22.93
N GLN A 775 46.46 45.06 -22.15
CA GLN A 775 45.36 45.97 -21.95
C GLN A 775 44.93 46.74 -23.23
N VAL A 776 43.71 47.25 -23.18
CA VAL A 776 43.34 48.68 -23.30
C VAL A 776 42.11 48.94 -24.22
N VAL A 777 41.06 49.54 -23.55
CA VAL A 777 40.21 50.71 -23.85
C VAL A 777 38.95 50.54 -24.75
N ALA A 778 37.85 50.66 -24.08
CA ALA A 778 36.66 51.53 -24.16
C ALA A 778 36.04 51.89 -25.53
N SER A 779 34.75 51.70 -25.62
CA SER A 779 33.68 52.75 -25.69
C SER A 779 32.30 52.18 -25.97
N GLU A 780 31.35 52.39 -25.08
CA GLU A 780 30.05 52.99 -25.10
C GLU A 780 29.12 52.68 -26.30
N HIS A 781 27.93 52.13 -26.05
CA HIS A 781 26.64 52.84 -25.94
C HIS A 781 25.42 51.89 -25.77
N HIS A 782 24.75 52.04 -24.62
CA HIS A 782 23.31 52.19 -24.33
C HIS A 782 22.25 51.14 -24.65
N LYS A 783 21.60 50.82 -23.56
CA LYS A 783 20.16 50.63 -23.12
C LYS A 783 19.88 49.20 -22.80
N GLY A 784 19.57 48.75 -21.63
CA GLY A 784 18.90 49.36 -20.46
C GLY A 784 17.64 48.54 -20.18
N TYR A 785 17.68 47.65 -19.22
CA TYR A 785 16.54 47.29 -18.36
C TYR A 785 17.05 46.79 -17.03
N GLN A 786 16.54 47.42 -15.99
CA GLN A 786 16.91 47.24 -14.59
C GLN A 786 16.28 45.96 -14.03
N SER A 787 17.07 45.18 -13.27
CA SER A 787 16.57 44.25 -12.25
C SER A 787 17.00 44.78 -10.87
N LEU A 788 16.02 44.92 -10.01
CA LEU A 788 16.18 45.33 -8.61
C LEU A 788 16.58 44.11 -7.77
N ASN A 789 17.78 44.20 -7.21
CA ASN A 789 18.21 43.41 -6.06
C ASN A 789 18.18 44.33 -4.85
N ASP A 790 17.41 43.99 -3.84
CA ASP A 790 17.54 44.58 -2.51
C ASP A 790 18.01 43.52 -1.52
N ASN A 791 19.31 43.60 -1.23
CA ASN A 791 19.92 43.00 -0.04
C ASN A 791 19.90 44.03 1.09
N HIS A 792 19.20 43.75 2.17
CA HIS A 792 19.42 44.40 3.46
C HIS A 792 20.05 43.43 4.46
N ILE A 793 21.35 43.66 4.68
CA ILE A 793 22.13 43.15 5.82
C ILE A 793 21.90 44.09 6.99
N CYS A 794 21.44 43.54 8.10
CA CYS A 794 21.40 44.25 9.39
C CYS A 794 22.57 43.74 10.24
N SER A 795 23.56 44.61 10.44
CA SER A 795 24.70 44.41 11.32
C SER A 795 24.40 44.95 12.72
N THR A 796 24.66 44.13 13.71
CA THR A 796 24.69 44.55 15.15
C THR A 796 26.13 44.91 15.53
N PRO A 797 26.34 45.95 16.38
CA PRO A 797 27.67 46.35 16.79
C PRO A 797 28.19 45.55 17.98
N VAL A 798 29.44 45.26 17.93
CA VAL A 798 30.32 44.71 18.98
C VAL A 798 30.73 45.81 19.91
N LEU A 799 30.69 45.52 21.23
CA LEU A 799 31.42 46.30 22.23
C LEU A 799 32.34 45.34 23.02
N GLU A 800 33.63 45.52 22.84
CA GLU A 800 34.70 44.97 23.67
C GLU A 800 34.79 45.74 25.00
N ASN A 801 35.21 45.07 26.05
CA ASN A 801 36.38 45.29 26.97
C ASN A 801 36.03 44.66 28.32
N ALA A 802 36.82 43.84 28.82
CA ALA A 802 38.12 43.70 29.38
C ALA A 802 38.09 43.37 30.89
N VAL A 803 38.70 42.20 31.17
CA VAL A 803 39.61 41.89 32.27
C VAL A 803 39.22 42.18 33.78
N SER A 804 39.13 41.16 34.55
CA SER A 804 40.07 40.63 35.56
C SER A 804 39.40 39.96 36.78
N ASP A 805 39.92 38.77 37.04
CA ASP A 805 40.31 38.15 38.32
C ASP A 805 39.45 38.22 39.64
N LYS A 806 39.32 36.96 40.11
CA LYS A 806 39.50 36.50 41.51
C LYS A 806 38.35 36.37 42.49
N ASP A 807 38.21 35.13 42.86
CA ASP A 807 38.06 34.53 44.20
C ASP A 807 36.77 34.62 45.04
N SER A 808 36.33 33.45 45.33
CA SER A 808 35.90 32.87 46.62
C SER A 808 34.56 33.29 47.25
N GLY A 809 33.83 32.26 47.65
CA GLY A 809 33.11 32.21 48.90
C GLY A 809 31.57 32.13 48.82
N TYR A 810 31.05 30.97 49.12
CA TYR A 810 29.73 30.76 49.74
C TYR A 810 29.67 31.47 51.10
N PRO A 811 28.49 31.78 51.75
CA PRO A 811 27.21 31.07 51.73
C PRO A 811 25.91 31.91 51.92
N GLU A 812 24.77 31.20 51.82
CA GLU A 812 23.51 31.34 52.57
C GLU A 812 22.50 32.53 52.33
N SER A 813 21.26 32.06 52.09
CA SER A 813 20.01 32.76 52.20
C SER A 813 19.78 33.49 53.55
N PRO A 814 18.79 34.36 53.76
CA PRO A 814 17.39 34.21 53.38
C PRO A 814 16.56 35.52 53.17
N ASN A 815 15.30 35.31 52.62
CA ASN A 815 14.07 36.04 52.87
C ASN A 815 13.96 37.57 52.70
N ASN A 816 13.12 38.10 51.86
CA ASN A 816 11.79 38.67 52.18
C ASN A 816 11.28 39.63 51.09
N GLN A 817 10.03 39.35 50.73
CA GLN A 817 8.91 40.28 50.54
C GLN A 817 9.03 41.62 49.78
N MET A 818 8.06 41.73 48.87
CA MET A 818 7.19 42.88 48.60
C MET A 818 7.54 43.91 47.52
N ASN A 819 6.56 43.99 46.63
CA ASN A 819 5.89 45.17 46.06
C ASN A 819 6.13 45.54 44.60
N GLN A 820 5.05 45.28 43.89
CA GLN A 820 4.35 46.08 42.86
C GLN A 820 5.08 47.30 42.28
N LYS A 821 5.16 47.38 40.96
CA LYS A 821 4.48 48.43 40.16
C LYS A 821 4.55 48.18 38.68
N ASN A 822 3.37 48.35 38.08
CA ASN A 822 3.06 48.38 36.65
C ASN A 822 3.94 49.34 35.84
N LEU A 823 4.32 48.96 34.65
CA LEU A 823 4.38 49.87 33.51
C LEU A 823 4.05 49.13 32.21
N TYR A 824 2.91 49.47 31.64
CA TYR A 824 2.52 49.16 30.28
C TYR A 824 3.35 50.00 29.32
N VAL A 825 3.88 49.37 28.27
CA VAL A 825 4.23 50.05 27.02
C VAL A 825 3.61 49.30 25.88
N GLU A 826 2.56 49.87 25.30
CA GLU A 826 2.00 49.49 23.99
C GLU A 826 3.03 49.82 22.89
N ILE A 827 3.35 48.88 22.06
CA ILE A 827 3.90 49.14 20.74
C ILE A 827 3.04 48.38 19.73
N SER A 828 2.15 49.13 19.07
CA SER A 828 1.45 48.70 17.88
C SER A 828 2.41 48.74 16.68
N ALA A 829 2.60 47.61 16.04
CA ALA A 829 3.19 47.55 14.71
C ALA A 829 2.23 46.85 13.73
N HIS A 830 1.60 47.63 12.88
CA HIS A 830 0.90 47.19 11.71
C HIS A 830 1.89 46.66 10.66
N CYS A 831 1.67 45.44 10.19
CA CYS A 831 2.26 44.96 8.97
C CYS A 831 1.14 44.38 8.06
N PRO A 832 0.96 44.78 6.82
CA PRO A 832 -0.14 44.31 5.98
C PRO A 832 0.25 43.01 5.28
N GLN A 833 -0.66 42.02 5.34
CA GLN A 833 -0.58 40.77 4.58
C GLN A 833 -1.08 40.98 3.14
N PRO A 834 -0.52 40.28 2.15
CA PRO A 834 -1.06 40.26 0.80
C PRO A 834 -2.26 39.30 0.73
N ARG A 835 -3.39 39.79 0.25
CA ARG A 835 -4.58 39.02 -0.08
C ARG A 835 -4.40 38.34 -1.45
N VAL A 836 -4.44 37.02 -1.46
CA VAL A 836 -4.71 36.24 -2.67
C VAL A 836 -6.21 35.93 -2.71
N ARG A 837 -6.91 36.44 -3.71
CA ARG A 837 -8.28 36.07 -4.05
C ARG A 837 -8.25 34.75 -4.80
N ILE A 838 -8.89 33.72 -4.25
CA ILE A 838 -9.38 32.57 -5.03
C ILE A 838 -10.90 32.58 -4.88
N GLY A 839 -11.58 32.88 -5.98
CA GLY A 839 -13.02 32.69 -6.10
C GLY A 839 -13.31 31.27 -6.54
N SER A 840 -14.19 30.59 -5.82
CA SER A 840 -14.99 29.51 -6.37
C SER A 840 -16.30 29.46 -5.59
N GLU A 841 -17.36 29.90 -6.24
CA GLU A 841 -18.74 29.58 -5.86
C GLU A 841 -18.99 28.10 -6.16
N ILE A 842 -19.43 27.36 -5.17
CA ILE A 842 -20.17 26.12 -5.36
C ILE A 842 -21.50 26.31 -4.64
N LYS A 843 -22.57 26.28 -5.44
CA LYS A 843 -23.95 26.23 -4.98
C LYS A 843 -24.29 24.80 -4.58
N ASP A 844 -24.86 24.68 -3.40
CA ASP A 844 -25.60 23.52 -2.92
C ASP A 844 -26.78 23.16 -3.82
N SER A 845 -26.98 21.88 -4.03
CA SER A 845 -28.33 21.34 -4.22
C SER A 845 -28.41 19.95 -3.63
N VAL A 846 -29.25 19.85 -2.63
CA VAL A 846 -29.83 18.68 -2.00
C VAL A 846 -30.73 17.96 -3.01
N VAL A 847 -30.58 16.69 -3.18
CA VAL A 847 -31.57 15.61 -3.03
C VAL A 847 -30.83 14.29 -2.85
#